data_300507eeb72a4228c8047507e7e0d1d7
#
_entry.id   300507eeb72a4228c8047507e7e0d1d7
#
_cell.length_a   1.000
_cell.length_b   1.000
_cell.length_c   1.000
_cell.angle_alpha   90.00
_cell.angle_beta   90.00
_cell.angle_gamma   90.00
#
_symmetry.space_group_name_H-M   'P 1'
#
loop_
_entity.id
_entity.type
_entity.pdbx_description
1 polymer ?
#
loop_
_entity_poly.entity_id
_entity_poly.type
_entity_poly.pdbx_seq_one_letter_code
_entity_poly.pdbx_strand_id
1 'polypeptide(L)'
;MKLLKYLKGFKIAILSLVVVLGVRVVAELALPTYTSNIVDTGIQQSGIEDAVPSKISEKSLNTLELFMSDDEIKQVTENYTKDGNTYILNNVSDETRMRLNNIFKETMTVVLGAKSNNTDLNQVAQGVQAGVVSKDTLTDQRKKAISELGNSADMMTKQGGISFVKEEYKQVGINTNEIRTNYLKEVGFMMIIVTLISGIASVISNFIASRVSAKVAYNLREKLYNKVLSFSKEDVDKFSTASLITRSTNDIQQIQNALNMFLFIAFFAPMMAMWGIYKVTQTDTGMTWIIALGVGILALVLGVITFLVMPKFKIMQKLIDKVNLVTRELLTGISVIRVFGREKHEEKRFDKENVILRDNQLFVNRTMSALMPMIMLIMNGISLLIIWIGGKNIDAGSIQVGDMMAFITYTMQIVMSFLFFTFLMMQLPRAEVAAGRINEVLEAPVTVVDGNDLQDDKIKDVKGTLKFENVSFTFDGADSPVLSNISFEAEAGKTTAIIGSTGSGKSTLLHLIPRYFDATEGQITIDGTNIKDISLGKLRDMLGFVPQKGVLFSGTIASNIKFGDENISDEDMYKAAEIAQALEFIEGKEDKFDSEISQGGSNVSGGQKQRLSIARALAKNPKILLFDDSFSALDYKTDVTLRKTLREKMQDTTTIIVAQRIATILNADKIIVMNEGKVVGIGKHQELLKTCPTYLEIAESQLSEEELAKGVKHNE
;
A
#
# COMPACT_ATOMS: atom_id res chain seq x y z
N MET A 1 -11.75 -10.88 1.37
CA MET A 1 -10.64 -9.94 1.10
C MET A 1 -9.72 -9.88 2.32
N LYS A 2 -8.48 -10.36 2.17
CA LYS A 2 -7.46 -10.35 3.25
C LYS A 2 -7.09 -8.94 3.68
N LEU A 3 -7.11 -7.98 2.74
CA LEU A 3 -6.83 -6.56 2.99
C LEU A 3 -7.72 -5.92 4.06
N LEU A 4 -9.03 -6.23 4.08
CA LEU A 4 -9.97 -5.67 5.04
C LEU A 4 -9.69 -6.12 6.49
N LYS A 5 -9.03 -7.28 6.66
CA LYS A 5 -8.62 -7.77 7.99
C LYS A 5 -7.70 -6.78 8.70
N TYR A 6 -6.85 -6.07 7.95
CA TYR A 6 -5.91 -5.09 8.51
C TYR A 6 -6.56 -3.79 8.97
N LEU A 7 -7.79 -3.50 8.53
CA LEU A 7 -8.54 -2.30 8.89
C LEU A 7 -9.36 -2.43 10.18
N LYS A 8 -9.48 -3.64 10.75
CA LYS A 8 -10.35 -3.89 11.92
C LYS A 8 -10.05 -2.99 13.13
N GLY A 9 -8.81 -2.57 13.32
CA GLY A 9 -8.39 -1.69 14.43
C GLY A 9 -8.67 -0.20 14.22
N PHE A 10 -9.16 0.21 13.02
CA PHE A 10 -9.27 1.63 12.64
C PHE A 10 -10.70 2.11 12.41
N LYS A 11 -11.70 1.46 13.05
CA LYS A 11 -13.13 1.72 12.82
C LYS A 11 -13.52 3.20 13.01
N ILE A 12 -13.01 3.86 14.06
CA ILE A 12 -13.30 5.27 14.34
C ILE A 12 -12.71 6.17 13.25
N ALA A 13 -11.46 5.92 12.85
CA ALA A 13 -10.82 6.70 11.78
C ALA A 13 -11.54 6.53 10.43
N ILE A 14 -12.02 5.33 10.12
CA ILE A 14 -12.79 5.07 8.91
C ILE A 14 -14.15 5.77 8.97
N LEU A 15 -14.83 5.74 10.12
CA LEU A 15 -16.11 6.46 10.29
C LEU A 15 -15.91 7.97 10.12
N SER A 16 -14.88 8.55 10.74
CA SER A 16 -14.55 9.98 10.56
C SER A 16 -14.22 10.32 9.11
N LEU A 17 -13.48 9.44 8.40
CA LEU A 17 -13.20 9.57 6.98
C LEU A 17 -14.48 9.62 6.14
N VAL A 18 -15.43 8.71 6.39
CA VAL A 18 -16.71 8.67 5.67
C VAL A 18 -17.51 9.94 5.88
N VAL A 19 -17.55 10.45 7.11
CA VAL A 19 -18.25 11.72 7.41
C VAL A 19 -17.61 12.90 6.67
N VAL A 20 -16.27 13.02 6.72
CA VAL A 20 -15.54 14.10 6.04
C VAL A 20 -15.70 14.01 4.52
N LEU A 21 -15.67 12.79 3.95
CA LEU A 21 -15.93 12.57 2.52
C LEU A 21 -17.37 12.94 2.17
N GLY A 22 -18.34 12.68 3.05
CA GLY A 22 -19.73 13.12 2.88
C GLY A 22 -19.85 14.64 2.79
N VAL A 23 -19.22 15.36 3.71
CA VAL A 23 -19.15 16.83 3.67
C VAL A 23 -18.52 17.33 2.37
N ARG A 24 -17.42 16.72 1.94
CA ARG A 24 -16.76 17.04 0.69
C ARG A 24 -17.67 16.86 -0.51
N VAL A 25 -18.34 15.70 -0.61
CA VAL A 25 -19.24 15.38 -1.74
C VAL A 25 -20.41 16.38 -1.82
N VAL A 26 -21.02 16.70 -0.67
CA VAL A 26 -22.11 17.70 -0.62
C VAL A 26 -21.63 19.07 -1.07
N ALA A 27 -20.47 19.50 -0.58
CA ALA A 27 -19.89 20.79 -0.96
C ALA A 27 -19.50 20.81 -2.45
N GLU A 28 -18.88 19.76 -2.98
CA GLU A 28 -18.44 19.68 -4.37
C GLU A 28 -19.62 19.68 -5.35
N LEU A 29 -20.72 18.99 -5.00
CA LEU A 29 -21.95 18.94 -5.79
C LEU A 29 -22.89 20.13 -5.57
N ALA A 30 -22.61 21.03 -4.63
CA ALA A 30 -23.31 22.31 -4.51
C ALA A 30 -22.81 23.34 -5.54
N LEU A 31 -21.55 23.27 -5.98
CA LEU A 31 -20.96 24.25 -6.90
C LEU A 31 -21.70 24.36 -8.24
N PRO A 32 -22.11 23.26 -8.93
CA PRO A 32 -22.90 23.38 -10.15
C PRO A 32 -24.23 24.11 -9.95
N THR A 33 -24.90 23.91 -8.79
CA THR A 33 -26.14 24.66 -8.46
C THR A 33 -25.86 26.16 -8.37
N TYR A 34 -24.79 26.58 -7.67
CA TYR A 34 -24.44 27.99 -7.61
C TYR A 34 -24.04 28.56 -8.97
N THR A 35 -23.39 27.76 -9.83
CA THR A 35 -23.06 28.17 -11.20
C THR A 35 -24.33 28.38 -12.02
N SER A 36 -25.32 27.48 -11.91
CA SER A 36 -26.66 27.68 -12.50
C SER A 36 -27.29 28.98 -12.02
N ASN A 37 -27.29 29.22 -10.71
CA ASN A 37 -27.89 30.45 -10.13
C ASN A 37 -27.19 31.73 -10.63
N ILE A 38 -25.85 31.73 -10.80
CA ILE A 38 -25.13 32.85 -11.39
C ILE A 38 -25.60 33.14 -12.82
N VAL A 39 -25.75 32.07 -13.63
CA VAL A 39 -26.14 32.21 -15.04
C VAL A 39 -27.62 32.65 -15.15
N ASP A 40 -28.53 31.92 -14.52
CA ASP A 40 -29.95 32.12 -14.68
C ASP A 40 -30.42 33.34 -13.91
N THR A 41 -30.28 33.35 -12.60
CA THR A 41 -30.78 34.47 -11.77
C THR A 41 -29.86 35.69 -11.88
N GLY A 42 -28.54 35.46 -11.79
CA GLY A 42 -27.55 36.59 -11.77
C GLY A 42 -27.45 37.30 -13.11
N ILE A 43 -27.23 36.56 -14.21
CA ILE A 43 -26.98 37.17 -15.53
C ILE A 43 -28.27 37.37 -16.30
N GLN A 44 -29.08 36.33 -16.52
CA GLN A 44 -30.29 36.43 -17.36
C GLN A 44 -31.39 37.24 -16.69
N GLN A 45 -31.65 36.97 -15.41
CA GLN A 45 -32.75 37.61 -14.64
C GLN A 45 -32.27 38.87 -13.89
N SER A 46 -31.01 39.31 -14.08
CA SER A 46 -30.46 40.56 -13.48
C SER A 46 -30.50 40.55 -11.94
N GLY A 47 -30.37 39.39 -11.29
CA GLY A 47 -30.41 39.21 -9.83
C GLY A 47 -31.82 39.20 -9.23
N ILE A 48 -32.86 39.14 -10.05
CA ILE A 48 -34.27 39.08 -9.61
C ILE A 48 -34.65 37.60 -9.44
N GLU A 49 -35.00 37.20 -8.22
CA GLU A 49 -35.22 35.78 -7.87
C GLU A 49 -36.65 35.30 -8.14
N ASP A 50 -37.62 36.21 -7.98
CA ASP A 50 -39.04 35.92 -8.11
C ASP A 50 -39.84 37.06 -8.79
N ALA A 51 -41.12 36.83 -9.08
CA ALA A 51 -41.99 37.78 -9.74
C ALA A 51 -42.65 38.77 -8.76
N VAL A 52 -42.21 38.88 -7.50
CA VAL A 52 -42.76 39.83 -6.51
C VAL A 52 -41.91 41.11 -6.51
N PRO A 53 -42.40 42.20 -7.13
CA PRO A 53 -41.63 43.43 -7.18
C PRO A 53 -41.58 44.10 -5.80
N SER A 54 -40.38 44.54 -5.39
CA SER A 54 -40.24 45.37 -4.17
C SER A 54 -40.90 46.71 -4.27
N LYS A 55 -41.03 47.21 -5.50
CA LYS A 55 -41.74 48.47 -5.84
C LYS A 55 -42.37 48.34 -7.21
N ILE A 56 -43.65 48.74 -7.32
CA ILE A 56 -44.43 48.67 -8.56
C ILE A 56 -45.18 49.99 -8.76
N SER A 57 -45.29 50.46 -10.01
CA SER A 57 -46.07 51.66 -10.34
C SER A 57 -47.56 51.39 -10.23
N GLU A 58 -48.33 52.43 -9.85
CA GLU A 58 -49.80 52.38 -9.77
C GLU A 58 -50.41 51.94 -11.12
N LYS A 59 -49.82 52.40 -12.21
CA LYS A 59 -50.30 52.06 -13.57
C LYS A 59 -50.14 50.57 -13.86
N SER A 60 -48.94 49.98 -13.51
CA SER A 60 -48.72 48.61 -13.76
C SER A 60 -49.55 47.71 -12.84
N LEU A 61 -49.67 48.08 -11.55
CA LEU A 61 -50.49 47.33 -10.61
C LEU A 61 -51.95 47.27 -11.08
N ASN A 62 -52.53 48.42 -11.43
CA ASN A 62 -53.91 48.50 -11.96
C ASN A 62 -54.08 47.65 -13.24
N THR A 63 -53.08 47.59 -14.09
CA THR A 63 -53.09 46.71 -15.28
C THR A 63 -53.10 45.22 -14.93
N LEU A 64 -52.31 44.80 -13.90
CA LEU A 64 -52.29 43.45 -13.42
C LEU A 64 -53.60 43.02 -12.75
N GLU A 65 -54.24 43.95 -11.98
CA GLU A 65 -55.53 43.74 -11.30
C GLU A 65 -56.69 43.41 -12.25
N LEU A 66 -56.58 43.79 -13.53
CA LEU A 66 -57.54 43.39 -14.53
C LEU A 66 -57.63 41.87 -14.74
N PHE A 67 -56.51 41.18 -14.54
CA PHE A 67 -56.41 39.75 -14.75
C PHE A 67 -56.31 38.94 -13.41
N MET A 68 -56.53 39.60 -12.25
CA MET A 68 -56.61 39.02 -10.94
C MET A 68 -58.05 38.83 -10.46
N SER A 69 -58.26 37.76 -9.69
CA SER A 69 -59.53 37.62 -8.94
C SER A 69 -59.61 38.62 -7.78
N ASP A 70 -60.78 38.86 -7.24
CA ASP A 70 -61.01 39.82 -6.13
C ASP A 70 -60.23 39.36 -4.86
N ASP A 71 -60.12 38.05 -4.62
CA ASP A 71 -59.28 37.47 -3.50
C ASP A 71 -57.83 37.73 -3.74
N GLU A 72 -57.33 37.58 -4.97
CA GLU A 72 -55.90 37.83 -5.32
C GLU A 72 -55.60 39.34 -5.17
N ILE A 73 -56.48 40.24 -5.62
CA ILE A 73 -56.28 41.67 -5.45
C ILE A 73 -56.18 42.04 -3.96
N LYS A 74 -57.09 41.48 -3.14
CA LYS A 74 -57.05 41.68 -1.70
C LYS A 74 -55.71 41.25 -1.10
N GLN A 75 -55.24 40.06 -1.46
CA GLN A 75 -53.93 39.56 -0.99
C GLN A 75 -52.78 40.47 -1.43
N VAL A 76 -52.80 41.00 -2.65
CA VAL A 76 -51.80 41.94 -3.14
C VAL A 76 -51.87 43.27 -2.42
N THR A 77 -53.07 43.90 -2.33
CA THR A 77 -53.21 45.21 -1.71
C THR A 77 -52.96 45.25 -0.23
N GLU A 78 -53.25 44.17 0.51
CA GLU A 78 -52.92 44.05 1.95
C GLU A 78 -51.41 44.02 2.21
N ASN A 79 -50.62 43.59 1.24
CA ASN A 79 -49.18 43.41 1.38
C ASN A 79 -48.34 44.51 0.71
N TYR A 80 -48.98 45.51 0.10
CA TYR A 80 -48.35 46.66 -0.50
C TYR A 80 -48.88 47.96 0.10
N THR A 81 -47.95 48.90 0.39
CA THR A 81 -48.28 50.25 0.89
C THR A 81 -48.07 51.27 -0.21
N LYS A 82 -49.05 52.16 -0.43
CA LYS A 82 -48.98 53.23 -1.44
C LYS A 82 -47.99 54.30 -1.01
N ASP A 83 -47.07 54.61 -1.92
CA ASP A 83 -46.06 55.71 -1.79
C ASP A 83 -46.09 56.54 -3.07
N GLY A 84 -46.84 57.64 -3.03
CA GLY A 84 -47.03 58.49 -4.20
C GLY A 84 -47.69 57.74 -5.37
N ASN A 85 -47.04 57.68 -6.53
CA ASN A 85 -47.47 56.93 -7.72
C ASN A 85 -46.98 55.50 -7.79
N THR A 86 -46.47 54.99 -6.68
CA THR A 86 -45.92 53.61 -6.60
C THR A 86 -46.44 52.88 -5.36
N TYR A 87 -46.33 51.56 -5.37
CA TYR A 87 -46.63 50.70 -4.24
C TYR A 87 -45.34 49.97 -3.83
N ILE A 88 -45.07 49.97 -2.52
CA ILE A 88 -43.89 49.33 -1.94
C ILE A 88 -44.33 48.07 -1.19
N LEU A 89 -43.62 46.95 -1.40
CA LEU A 89 -43.87 45.68 -0.71
C LEU A 89 -43.58 45.82 0.78
N ASN A 90 -44.50 45.44 1.63
CA ASN A 90 -44.34 45.37 3.07
C ASN A 90 -43.40 44.23 3.45
N ASN A 91 -42.97 44.20 4.72
CA ASN A 91 -42.21 43.06 5.24
C ASN A 91 -43.15 41.83 5.36
N VAL A 92 -43.02 40.85 4.47
CA VAL A 92 -43.89 39.69 4.35
C VAL A 92 -43.14 38.40 4.72
N SER A 93 -43.85 37.40 5.24
CA SER A 93 -43.25 36.07 5.48
C SER A 93 -42.97 35.36 4.16
N ASP A 94 -42.05 34.38 4.18
CA ASP A 94 -41.69 33.57 3.00
C ASP A 94 -42.93 32.86 2.41
N GLU A 95 -43.87 32.41 3.24
CA GLU A 95 -45.11 31.78 2.80
C GLU A 95 -46.03 32.77 2.05
N THR A 96 -46.13 34.00 2.55
CA THR A 96 -46.90 35.09 1.88
C THR A 96 -46.21 35.47 0.58
N ARG A 97 -44.88 35.57 0.57
CA ARG A 97 -44.11 35.87 -0.65
C ARG A 97 -44.28 34.79 -1.72
N MET A 98 -44.30 33.52 -1.35
CA MET A 98 -44.61 32.44 -2.30
C MET A 98 -46.00 32.52 -2.90
N ARG A 99 -47.02 32.88 -2.09
CA ARG A 99 -48.39 33.09 -2.59
C ARG A 99 -48.45 34.27 -3.55
N LEU A 100 -47.88 35.40 -3.20
CA LEU A 100 -47.77 36.57 -4.07
C LEU A 100 -47.02 36.26 -5.37
N ASN A 101 -45.94 35.50 -5.29
CA ASN A 101 -45.16 35.08 -6.45
C ASN A 101 -46.01 34.26 -7.44
N ASN A 102 -46.85 33.36 -6.95
CA ASN A 102 -47.76 32.58 -7.81
C ASN A 102 -48.78 33.47 -8.53
N ILE A 103 -49.37 34.45 -7.82
CA ILE A 103 -50.30 35.40 -8.40
C ILE A 103 -49.60 36.26 -9.46
N PHE A 104 -48.49 36.88 -9.11
CA PHE A 104 -47.75 37.77 -9.98
C PHE A 104 -47.15 37.08 -11.21
N LYS A 105 -46.53 35.91 -11.08
CA LYS A 105 -45.88 35.24 -12.21
C LYS A 105 -46.86 34.90 -13.33
N GLU A 106 -48.07 34.42 -12.98
CA GLU A 106 -49.11 34.11 -13.96
C GLU A 106 -49.67 35.36 -14.61
N THR A 107 -50.05 36.34 -13.78
CA THR A 107 -50.70 37.58 -14.25
C THR A 107 -49.74 38.42 -15.11
N MET A 108 -48.51 38.58 -14.68
CA MET A 108 -47.46 39.32 -15.41
C MET A 108 -47.15 38.70 -16.76
N THR A 109 -47.09 37.34 -16.82
CA THR A 109 -46.85 36.64 -18.07
C THR A 109 -47.96 36.86 -19.08
N VAL A 110 -49.20 36.81 -18.64
CA VAL A 110 -50.37 37.08 -19.53
C VAL A 110 -50.37 38.53 -20.01
N VAL A 111 -50.09 39.50 -19.13
CA VAL A 111 -49.98 40.91 -19.49
C VAL A 111 -48.87 41.16 -20.48
N LEU A 112 -47.69 40.52 -20.32
CA LEU A 112 -46.60 40.58 -21.30
C LEU A 112 -47.00 39.97 -22.65
N GLY A 113 -47.65 38.80 -22.63
CA GLY A 113 -48.18 38.15 -23.84
C GLY A 113 -49.21 39.03 -24.57
N ALA A 114 -50.11 39.67 -23.85
CA ALA A 114 -51.07 40.63 -24.43
C ALA A 114 -50.33 41.83 -25.05
N LYS A 115 -49.33 42.40 -24.38
CA LYS A 115 -48.46 43.47 -24.93
C LYS A 115 -47.74 43.03 -26.21
N SER A 116 -47.16 41.84 -26.21
CA SER A 116 -46.47 41.30 -27.39
C SER A 116 -47.39 41.12 -28.60
N ASN A 117 -48.60 40.78 -28.36
CA ASN A 117 -49.67 40.62 -29.41
C ASN A 117 -50.30 41.93 -29.80
N ASN A 118 -49.72 43.09 -29.43
CA ASN A 118 -50.29 44.46 -29.70
C ASN A 118 -51.69 44.66 -29.17
N THR A 119 -52.11 43.96 -28.11
CA THR A 119 -53.40 44.18 -27.46
C THR A 119 -53.35 45.50 -26.69
N ASP A 120 -54.26 46.42 -26.99
CA ASP A 120 -54.39 47.68 -26.25
C ASP A 120 -55.02 47.44 -24.88
N LEU A 121 -54.16 47.32 -23.84
CA LEU A 121 -54.60 47.08 -22.46
C LEU A 121 -55.44 48.21 -21.88
N ASN A 122 -55.35 49.44 -22.44
CA ASN A 122 -56.17 50.55 -22.01
C ASN A 122 -57.60 50.36 -22.54
N GLN A 123 -57.80 49.81 -23.74
CA GLN A 123 -59.11 49.46 -24.26
C GLN A 123 -59.78 48.33 -23.46
N VAL A 124 -58.94 47.33 -23.04
CA VAL A 124 -59.40 46.25 -22.15
C VAL A 124 -59.87 46.82 -20.81
N ALA A 125 -59.12 47.76 -20.21
CA ALA A 125 -59.46 48.39 -18.95
C ALA A 125 -60.76 49.20 -19.08
N GLN A 126 -60.94 49.97 -20.18
CA GLN A 126 -62.23 50.69 -20.49
C GLN A 126 -63.40 49.73 -20.69
N GLY A 127 -63.18 48.58 -21.36
CA GLY A 127 -64.18 47.55 -21.54
C GLY A 127 -64.63 46.92 -20.22
N VAL A 128 -63.70 46.71 -19.27
CA VAL A 128 -64.03 46.23 -17.91
C VAL A 128 -64.82 47.30 -17.13
N GLN A 129 -64.43 48.57 -17.18
CA GLN A 129 -65.10 49.66 -16.51
C GLN A 129 -66.52 49.92 -17.10
N ALA A 130 -66.69 49.70 -18.39
CA ALA A 130 -68.00 49.83 -19.07
C ALA A 130 -68.91 48.59 -18.90
N GLY A 131 -68.39 47.53 -18.21
CA GLY A 131 -69.16 46.31 -18.02
C GLY A 131 -69.29 45.41 -19.27
N VAL A 132 -68.56 45.72 -20.35
CA VAL A 132 -68.55 44.97 -21.61
C VAL A 132 -67.76 43.68 -21.50
N VAL A 133 -66.70 43.69 -20.68
CA VAL A 133 -65.84 42.53 -20.38
C VAL A 133 -65.88 42.26 -18.88
N SER A 134 -66.28 41.03 -18.50
CA SER A 134 -66.23 40.63 -17.07
C SER A 134 -64.85 40.33 -16.64
N LYS A 135 -64.52 40.73 -15.42
CA LYS A 135 -63.24 40.38 -14.74
C LYS A 135 -63.04 38.85 -14.66
N ASP A 136 -64.11 38.11 -14.38
CA ASP A 136 -64.08 36.65 -14.33
C ASP A 136 -63.68 36.07 -15.69
N THR A 137 -64.11 36.64 -16.80
CA THR A 137 -63.71 36.21 -18.15
C THR A 137 -62.21 36.38 -18.39
N LEU A 138 -61.62 37.48 -17.93
CA LEU A 138 -60.18 37.75 -18.05
C LEU A 138 -59.38 36.81 -17.16
N THR A 139 -59.86 36.52 -15.93
CA THR A 139 -59.21 35.56 -15.01
C THR A 139 -59.29 34.13 -15.57
N ASP A 140 -60.43 33.75 -16.19
CA ASP A 140 -60.58 32.44 -16.84
C ASP A 140 -59.70 32.33 -18.10
N GLN A 141 -59.56 33.39 -18.88
CA GLN A 141 -58.64 33.47 -20.00
C GLN A 141 -57.15 33.30 -19.52
N ARG A 142 -56.79 33.95 -18.39
CA ARG A 142 -55.44 33.72 -17.76
C ARG A 142 -55.23 32.25 -17.43
N LYS A 143 -56.21 31.65 -16.71
CA LYS A 143 -56.07 30.22 -16.32
C LYS A 143 -55.98 29.33 -17.55
N LYS A 144 -56.77 29.60 -18.60
CA LYS A 144 -56.70 28.84 -19.85
C LYS A 144 -55.36 29.00 -20.55
N ALA A 145 -54.88 30.26 -20.71
CA ALA A 145 -53.58 30.54 -21.31
C ALA A 145 -52.41 29.84 -20.57
N ILE A 146 -52.47 29.83 -19.23
CA ILE A 146 -51.46 29.12 -18.43
C ILE A 146 -51.59 27.61 -18.59
N SER A 147 -52.82 27.06 -18.64
CA SER A 147 -53.01 25.61 -18.84
C SER A 147 -52.54 25.12 -20.21
N GLU A 148 -52.62 25.97 -21.26
CA GLU A 148 -52.13 25.66 -22.60
C GLU A 148 -50.58 25.53 -22.67
N LEU A 149 -49.83 26.11 -21.71
CA LEU A 149 -48.41 25.96 -21.60
C LEU A 149 -47.99 24.58 -21.09
N GLY A 150 -48.89 23.78 -20.57
CA GLY A 150 -48.66 22.40 -20.13
C GLY A 150 -47.51 22.28 -19.10
N ASN A 151 -46.64 21.36 -19.32
CA ASN A 151 -45.51 21.08 -18.37
C ASN A 151 -44.50 22.25 -18.24
N SER A 152 -44.47 23.18 -19.19
CA SER A 152 -43.58 24.35 -19.16
C SER A 152 -44.18 25.55 -18.45
N ALA A 153 -45.43 25.46 -17.97
CA ALA A 153 -46.19 26.60 -17.41
C ALA A 153 -45.45 27.28 -16.25
N ASP A 154 -44.91 26.52 -15.29
CA ASP A 154 -44.24 27.07 -14.11
C ASP A 154 -42.96 27.84 -14.47
N MET A 155 -42.17 27.32 -15.36
CA MET A 155 -40.93 27.95 -15.82
C MET A 155 -41.21 29.19 -16.69
N MET A 156 -42.13 29.07 -17.66
CA MET A 156 -42.46 30.19 -18.56
C MET A 156 -43.13 31.34 -17.79
N THR A 157 -44.01 31.04 -16.83
CA THR A 157 -44.62 32.07 -15.98
C THR A 157 -43.62 32.73 -15.06
N LYS A 158 -42.63 31.97 -14.49
CA LYS A 158 -41.56 32.54 -13.72
C LYS A 158 -40.70 33.49 -14.55
N GLN A 159 -40.30 33.09 -15.75
CA GLN A 159 -39.48 33.93 -16.65
C GLN A 159 -40.26 35.16 -17.12
N GLY A 160 -41.55 35.03 -17.48
CA GLY A 160 -42.43 36.12 -17.85
C GLY A 160 -42.57 37.11 -16.70
N GLY A 161 -42.89 36.62 -15.51
CA GLY A 161 -43.02 37.46 -14.32
C GLY A 161 -41.74 38.24 -14.00
N ILE A 162 -40.58 37.59 -14.01
CA ILE A 162 -39.28 38.24 -13.75
C ILE A 162 -38.96 39.28 -14.85
N SER A 163 -39.25 38.94 -16.12
CA SER A 163 -39.06 39.89 -17.22
C SER A 163 -39.92 41.14 -17.05
N PHE A 164 -41.16 40.99 -16.58
CA PHE A 164 -42.04 42.13 -16.25
C PHE A 164 -41.45 42.96 -15.09
N VAL A 165 -41.02 42.30 -14.00
CA VAL A 165 -40.42 43.00 -12.85
C VAL A 165 -39.16 43.76 -13.27
N LYS A 166 -38.33 43.19 -14.15
CA LYS A 166 -37.13 43.84 -14.69
C LYS A 166 -37.46 45.10 -15.49
N GLU A 167 -38.51 45.10 -16.29
CA GLU A 167 -38.99 46.29 -17.01
C GLU A 167 -39.58 47.30 -16.04
N GLU A 168 -40.37 46.86 -15.09
CA GLU A 168 -40.99 47.69 -14.07
C GLU A 168 -39.95 48.44 -13.23
N TYR A 169 -38.90 47.74 -12.78
CA TYR A 169 -37.81 48.35 -12.04
C TYR A 169 -37.10 49.47 -12.80
N LYS A 170 -36.94 49.32 -14.13
CA LYS A 170 -36.41 50.41 -14.96
C LYS A 170 -37.36 51.64 -15.00
N GLN A 171 -38.68 51.39 -15.02
CA GLN A 171 -39.69 52.47 -15.06
C GLN A 171 -39.77 53.20 -13.71
N VAL A 172 -39.70 52.51 -12.60
CA VAL A 172 -39.73 53.10 -11.25
C VAL A 172 -38.40 53.59 -10.74
N GLY A 173 -37.32 53.55 -11.59
CA GLY A 173 -36.00 54.11 -11.31
C GLY A 173 -35.13 53.24 -10.42
N ILE A 174 -35.42 51.94 -10.26
CA ILE A 174 -34.57 51.00 -9.52
C ILE A 174 -33.40 50.55 -10.40
N ASN A 175 -32.18 50.57 -9.87
CA ASN A 175 -30.98 50.19 -10.59
C ASN A 175 -30.80 48.65 -10.62
N THR A 176 -31.29 48.03 -11.69
CA THR A 176 -31.18 46.55 -11.87
C THR A 176 -29.75 46.06 -11.98
N ASN A 177 -28.78 46.93 -12.34
CA ASN A 177 -27.35 46.54 -12.34
C ASN A 177 -26.79 46.40 -10.93
N GLU A 178 -27.29 47.19 -9.99
CA GLU A 178 -26.90 47.11 -8.59
C GLU A 178 -27.44 45.79 -7.96
N ILE A 179 -28.72 45.48 -8.22
CA ILE A 179 -29.36 44.22 -7.79
C ILE A 179 -28.55 43.04 -8.32
N ARG A 180 -28.23 43.03 -9.62
CA ARG A 180 -27.41 42.01 -10.26
C ARG A 180 -26.03 41.86 -9.60
N THR A 181 -25.36 43.00 -9.39
CA THR A 181 -23.98 42.98 -8.83
C THR A 181 -23.98 42.49 -7.39
N ASN A 182 -24.96 42.85 -6.58
CA ASN A 182 -25.11 42.39 -5.20
C ASN A 182 -25.40 40.87 -5.15
N TYR A 183 -26.32 40.39 -5.96
CA TYR A 183 -26.59 38.97 -6.09
C TYR A 183 -25.36 38.15 -6.51
N LEU A 184 -24.64 38.61 -7.55
CA LEU A 184 -23.43 37.95 -8.01
C LEU A 184 -22.31 37.93 -6.93
N LYS A 185 -22.19 39.01 -6.13
CA LYS A 185 -21.24 39.03 -4.99
C LYS A 185 -21.63 38.02 -3.92
N GLU A 186 -22.90 37.94 -3.58
CA GLU A 186 -23.43 37.04 -2.55
C GLU A 186 -23.22 35.58 -2.95
N VAL A 187 -23.68 35.18 -4.14
CA VAL A 187 -23.53 33.82 -4.66
C VAL A 187 -22.03 33.48 -4.85
N GLY A 188 -21.22 34.42 -5.38
CA GLY A 188 -19.80 34.26 -5.53
C GLY A 188 -19.08 34.04 -4.20
N PHE A 189 -19.47 34.78 -3.16
CA PHE A 189 -18.93 34.58 -1.81
C PHE A 189 -19.29 33.20 -1.24
N MET A 190 -20.55 32.76 -1.41
CA MET A 190 -20.99 31.42 -1.02
C MET A 190 -20.20 30.31 -1.76
N MET A 191 -19.94 30.51 -3.06
CA MET A 191 -19.11 29.57 -3.84
C MET A 191 -17.68 29.47 -3.26
N ILE A 192 -17.08 30.59 -2.85
CA ILE A 192 -15.74 30.59 -2.22
C ILE A 192 -15.80 29.78 -0.91
N ILE A 193 -16.80 30.03 -0.06
CA ILE A 193 -16.95 29.29 1.22
C ILE A 193 -17.05 27.80 0.97
N VAL A 194 -17.95 27.40 0.06
CA VAL A 194 -18.20 25.99 -0.24
C VAL A 194 -16.96 25.33 -0.85
N THR A 195 -16.23 26.04 -1.72
CA THR A 195 -14.96 25.57 -2.27
C THR A 195 -13.90 25.38 -1.18
N LEU A 196 -13.80 26.31 -0.23
CA LEU A 196 -12.88 26.19 0.92
C LEU A 196 -13.26 25.00 1.80
N ILE A 197 -14.55 24.80 2.09
CA ILE A 197 -15.03 23.64 2.86
C ILE A 197 -14.64 22.33 2.13
N SER A 198 -14.88 22.24 0.81
CA SER A 198 -14.52 21.09 0.00
C SER A 198 -12.99 20.85 0.02
N GLY A 199 -12.20 21.93 -0.13
CA GLY A 199 -10.73 21.87 -0.07
C GLY A 199 -10.22 21.38 1.28
N ILE A 200 -10.72 21.93 2.38
CA ILE A 200 -10.34 21.51 3.74
C ILE A 200 -10.76 20.05 3.97
N ALA A 201 -11.99 19.68 3.61
CA ALA A 201 -12.44 18.30 3.71
C ALA A 201 -11.60 17.33 2.87
N SER A 202 -11.14 17.76 1.68
CA SER A 202 -10.22 16.99 0.84
C SER A 202 -8.88 16.74 1.53
N VAL A 203 -8.28 17.76 2.13
CA VAL A 203 -7.01 17.64 2.86
C VAL A 203 -7.16 16.70 4.06
N ILE A 204 -8.21 16.91 4.86
CA ILE A 204 -8.47 16.08 6.05
C ILE A 204 -8.71 14.61 5.67
N SER A 205 -9.52 14.35 4.64
CA SER A 205 -9.80 12.98 4.19
C SER A 205 -8.57 12.26 3.70
N ASN A 206 -7.72 12.93 2.88
CA ASN A 206 -6.45 12.38 2.43
C ASN A 206 -5.47 12.15 3.59
N PHE A 207 -5.41 13.06 4.57
CA PHE A 207 -4.59 12.91 5.77
C PHE A 207 -5.02 11.68 6.58
N ILE A 208 -6.32 11.49 6.84
CA ILE A 208 -6.82 10.33 7.58
C ILE A 208 -6.51 9.03 6.83
N ALA A 209 -6.80 8.96 5.52
CA ALA A 209 -6.55 7.79 4.70
C ALA A 209 -5.05 7.41 4.68
N SER A 210 -4.16 8.41 4.49
CA SER A 210 -2.71 8.21 4.48
C SER A 210 -2.18 7.78 5.85
N ARG A 211 -2.68 8.38 6.94
CA ARG A 211 -2.28 8.01 8.30
C ARG A 211 -2.69 6.59 8.66
N VAL A 212 -3.90 6.18 8.30
CA VAL A 212 -4.38 4.80 8.52
C VAL A 212 -3.56 3.80 7.72
N SER A 213 -3.36 4.03 6.42
CA SER A 213 -2.60 3.12 5.56
C SER A 213 -1.13 3.02 5.99
N ALA A 214 -0.50 4.13 6.39
CA ALA A 214 0.87 4.13 6.92
C ALA A 214 0.99 3.37 8.24
N LYS A 215 0.02 3.51 9.16
CA LYS A 215 0.03 2.76 10.43
C LYS A 215 -0.19 1.26 10.23
N VAL A 216 -1.03 0.88 9.25
CA VAL A 216 -1.16 -0.54 8.86
C VAL A 216 0.16 -1.08 8.34
N ALA A 217 0.84 -0.34 7.45
CA ALA A 217 2.14 -0.74 6.92
C ALA A 217 3.22 -0.85 8.02
N TYR A 218 3.24 0.09 8.96
CA TYR A 218 4.12 0.04 10.14
C TYR A 218 3.87 -1.25 10.95
N ASN A 219 2.63 -1.52 11.32
CA ASN A 219 2.28 -2.71 12.09
C ASN A 219 2.60 -4.02 11.35
N LEU A 220 2.46 -4.04 10.01
CA LEU A 220 2.82 -5.20 9.21
C LEU A 220 4.32 -5.43 9.17
N ARG A 221 5.14 -4.36 9.03
CA ARG A 221 6.60 -4.48 9.07
C ARG A 221 7.06 -5.00 10.43
N GLU A 222 6.55 -4.45 11.51
CA GLU A 222 6.86 -4.89 12.87
C GLU A 222 6.53 -6.37 13.08
N LYS A 223 5.30 -6.78 12.74
CA LYS A 223 4.88 -8.18 12.89
C LYS A 223 5.70 -9.13 12.01
N LEU A 224 5.95 -8.73 10.78
CA LEU A 224 6.74 -9.56 9.84
C LEU A 224 8.17 -9.69 10.30
N TYR A 225 8.79 -8.60 10.75
CA TYR A 225 10.15 -8.59 11.28
C TYR A 225 10.28 -9.49 12.51
N ASN A 226 9.39 -9.32 13.49
CA ASN A 226 9.37 -10.15 14.70
C ASN A 226 9.13 -11.63 14.37
N LYS A 227 8.26 -11.91 13.39
CA LYS A 227 8.02 -13.29 12.94
C LYS A 227 9.24 -13.91 12.29
N VAL A 228 9.94 -13.17 11.42
CA VAL A 228 11.16 -13.65 10.76
C VAL A 228 12.29 -13.86 11.79
N LEU A 229 12.40 -13.00 12.82
CA LEU A 229 13.35 -13.20 13.92
C LEU A 229 13.07 -14.46 14.74
N SER A 230 11.81 -14.89 14.82
CA SER A 230 11.44 -16.14 15.52
C SER A 230 11.68 -17.40 14.70
N PHE A 231 11.97 -17.28 13.41
CA PHE A 231 12.18 -18.41 12.51
C PHE A 231 13.46 -19.18 12.85
N SER A 232 13.39 -20.49 12.71
CA SER A 232 14.57 -21.34 12.64
C SER A 232 15.30 -21.14 11.30
N LYS A 233 16.49 -21.72 11.17
CA LYS A 233 17.23 -21.71 9.91
C LYS A 233 16.41 -22.39 8.78
N GLU A 234 15.74 -23.48 9.10
CA GLU A 234 14.88 -24.21 8.17
C GLU A 234 13.71 -23.36 7.68
N ASP A 235 13.06 -22.63 8.59
CA ASP A 235 11.94 -21.76 8.25
C ASP A 235 12.36 -20.62 7.31
N VAL A 236 13.53 -20.03 7.54
CA VAL A 236 14.11 -18.99 6.65
C VAL A 236 14.42 -19.56 5.27
N ASP A 237 15.01 -20.75 5.21
CA ASP A 237 15.41 -21.40 3.95
C ASP A 237 14.17 -21.74 3.07
N LYS A 238 13.01 -22.07 3.67
CA LYS A 238 11.74 -22.28 2.95
C LYS A 238 11.28 -21.05 2.16
N PHE A 239 11.53 -19.85 2.67
CA PHE A 239 11.07 -18.60 2.03
C PHE A 239 12.12 -17.94 1.13
N SER A 240 13.37 -18.27 1.21
CA SER A 240 14.55 -17.56 0.69
C SER A 240 14.70 -16.11 1.17
N THR A 241 15.93 -15.67 1.37
CA THR A 241 16.25 -14.30 1.85
C THR A 241 15.72 -13.23 0.90
N ALA A 242 15.87 -13.41 -0.41
CA ALA A 242 15.39 -12.46 -1.42
C ALA A 242 13.85 -12.28 -1.37
N SER A 243 13.13 -13.38 -1.17
CA SER A 243 11.65 -13.35 -1.03
C SER A 243 11.23 -12.61 0.25
N LEU A 244 11.88 -12.87 1.39
CA LEU A 244 11.58 -12.20 2.66
C LEU A 244 11.86 -10.70 2.59
N ILE A 245 12.94 -10.27 1.92
CA ILE A 245 13.23 -8.85 1.68
C ILE A 245 12.11 -8.22 0.86
N THR A 246 11.70 -8.84 -0.26
CA THR A 246 10.64 -8.32 -1.12
C THR A 246 9.31 -8.21 -0.38
N ARG A 247 8.96 -9.21 0.46
CA ARG A 247 7.76 -9.21 1.29
C ARG A 247 7.79 -8.10 2.35
N SER A 248 8.96 -7.85 2.94
CA SER A 248 9.15 -6.81 3.98
C SER A 248 9.12 -5.37 3.42
N THR A 249 9.44 -5.19 2.15
CA THR A 249 9.56 -3.88 1.49
C THR A 249 8.43 -3.65 0.48
N ASN A 250 8.54 -4.24 -0.70
CA ASN A 250 7.66 -3.96 -1.83
C ASN A 250 6.21 -4.40 -1.60
N ASP A 251 5.99 -5.61 -1.04
CA ASP A 251 4.64 -6.12 -0.83
C ASP A 251 3.88 -5.29 0.21
N ILE A 252 4.54 -4.87 1.30
CA ILE A 252 3.92 -3.97 2.29
C ILE A 252 3.65 -2.60 1.69
N GLN A 253 4.56 -2.05 0.87
CA GLN A 253 4.34 -0.78 0.19
C GLN A 253 3.15 -0.86 -0.77
N GLN A 254 3.01 -1.96 -1.48
CA GLN A 254 1.88 -2.20 -2.38
C GLN A 254 0.54 -2.27 -1.62
N ILE A 255 0.51 -2.93 -0.45
CA ILE A 255 -0.65 -2.93 0.45
C ILE A 255 -0.96 -1.52 0.93
N GLN A 256 0.04 -0.77 1.37
CA GLN A 256 -0.13 0.61 1.85
C GLN A 256 -0.77 1.50 0.78
N ASN A 257 -0.26 1.45 -0.45
CA ASN A 257 -0.77 2.25 -1.57
C ASN A 257 -2.21 1.85 -1.93
N ALA A 258 -2.48 0.55 -1.99
CA ALA A 258 -3.81 0.04 -2.28
C ALA A 258 -4.83 0.38 -1.18
N LEU A 259 -4.44 0.32 0.09
CA LEU A 259 -5.31 0.71 1.21
C LEU A 259 -5.59 2.20 1.21
N ASN A 260 -4.59 3.06 0.93
CA ASN A 260 -4.80 4.50 0.82
C ASN A 260 -5.82 4.83 -0.27
N MET A 261 -5.64 4.23 -1.44
CA MET A 261 -6.54 4.39 -2.57
C MET A 261 -7.94 3.81 -2.29
N PHE A 262 -8.01 2.64 -1.67
CA PHE A 262 -9.27 2.01 -1.28
C PHE A 262 -10.05 2.87 -0.29
N LEU A 263 -9.43 3.34 0.78
CA LEU A 263 -10.07 4.17 1.80
C LEU A 263 -10.65 5.45 1.22
N PHE A 264 -10.00 6.03 0.21
CA PHE A 264 -10.48 7.22 -0.44
C PHE A 264 -11.57 6.90 -1.49
N ILE A 265 -11.25 6.11 -2.51
CA ILE A 265 -12.12 5.92 -3.69
C ILE A 265 -13.34 5.05 -3.37
N ALA A 266 -13.19 4.00 -2.53
CA ALA A 266 -14.29 3.08 -2.25
C ALA A 266 -15.48 3.76 -1.53
N PHE A 267 -15.25 4.87 -0.84
CA PHE A 267 -16.30 5.65 -0.20
C PHE A 267 -16.67 6.89 -1.03
N PHE A 268 -15.69 7.63 -1.55
CA PHE A 268 -15.91 8.86 -2.31
C PHE A 268 -16.69 8.62 -3.59
N ALA A 269 -16.28 7.63 -4.41
CA ALA A 269 -16.91 7.43 -5.72
C ALA A 269 -18.40 7.00 -5.64
N PRO A 270 -18.81 6.03 -4.79
CA PRO A 270 -20.23 5.72 -4.64
C PRO A 270 -21.05 6.88 -4.06
N MET A 271 -20.50 7.62 -3.07
CA MET A 271 -21.19 8.78 -2.50
C MET A 271 -21.39 9.87 -3.54
N MET A 272 -20.37 10.16 -4.36
CA MET A 272 -20.43 11.12 -5.46
C MET A 272 -21.46 10.71 -6.51
N ALA A 273 -21.48 9.43 -6.90
CA ALA A 273 -22.45 8.92 -7.85
C ALA A 273 -23.89 9.01 -7.32
N MET A 274 -24.14 8.55 -6.08
CA MET A 274 -25.47 8.58 -5.47
C MET A 274 -26.00 10.00 -5.30
N TRP A 275 -25.17 10.90 -4.74
CA TRP A 275 -25.57 12.29 -4.52
C TRP A 275 -25.70 13.05 -5.83
N GLY A 276 -24.84 12.77 -6.81
CA GLY A 276 -24.93 13.33 -8.15
C GLY A 276 -26.21 12.90 -8.86
N ILE A 277 -26.59 11.62 -8.81
CA ILE A 277 -27.87 11.12 -9.35
C ILE A 277 -29.04 11.79 -8.64
N TYR A 278 -29.01 11.89 -7.31
CA TYR A 278 -30.05 12.60 -6.55
C TYR A 278 -30.20 14.05 -7.01
N LYS A 279 -29.09 14.79 -7.19
CA LYS A 279 -29.13 16.17 -7.68
C LYS A 279 -29.72 16.27 -9.09
N VAL A 280 -29.36 15.36 -9.97
CA VAL A 280 -29.89 15.30 -11.34
C VAL A 280 -31.41 15.02 -11.37
N THR A 281 -31.92 14.14 -10.50
CA THR A 281 -33.35 13.87 -10.41
C THR A 281 -34.14 15.07 -9.90
N GLN A 282 -33.51 15.98 -9.16
CA GLN A 282 -34.17 17.22 -8.69
C GLN A 282 -34.27 18.32 -9.77
N THR A 283 -33.47 18.24 -10.84
CA THR A 283 -33.48 19.25 -11.92
C THR A 283 -34.57 19.03 -12.95
N ASP A 284 -35.35 17.95 -12.86
CA ASP A 284 -36.50 17.57 -13.71
C ASP A 284 -36.35 17.90 -15.22
N THR A 285 -35.14 17.72 -15.74
CA THR A 285 -34.79 18.11 -17.12
C THR A 285 -35.25 17.10 -18.18
N GLY A 286 -35.81 15.95 -17.79
CA GLY A 286 -36.15 14.84 -18.70
C GLY A 286 -34.92 14.17 -19.37
N MET A 287 -33.69 14.58 -19.03
CA MET A 287 -32.44 14.13 -19.67
C MET A 287 -31.66 13.07 -18.87
N THR A 288 -32.20 12.58 -17.75
CA THR A 288 -31.52 11.62 -16.84
C THR A 288 -31.06 10.33 -17.55
N TRP A 289 -31.75 9.89 -18.60
CA TRP A 289 -31.40 8.73 -19.41
C TRP A 289 -30.02 8.88 -20.10
N ILE A 290 -29.58 10.13 -20.38
CA ILE A 290 -28.27 10.41 -21.01
C ILE A 290 -27.13 9.97 -20.09
N ILE A 291 -27.30 10.11 -18.77
CA ILE A 291 -26.33 9.66 -17.79
C ILE A 291 -26.23 8.14 -17.82
N ALA A 292 -27.36 7.44 -17.85
CA ALA A 292 -27.39 5.98 -17.95
C ALA A 292 -26.73 5.51 -19.25
N LEU A 293 -26.96 6.20 -20.37
CA LEU A 293 -26.29 5.94 -21.65
C LEU A 293 -24.77 6.12 -21.52
N GLY A 294 -24.34 7.25 -20.95
CA GLY A 294 -22.90 7.56 -20.77
C GLY A 294 -22.18 6.55 -19.90
N VAL A 295 -22.76 6.20 -18.75
CA VAL A 295 -22.23 5.17 -17.86
C VAL A 295 -22.23 3.81 -18.55
N GLY A 296 -23.27 3.47 -19.31
CA GLY A 296 -23.35 2.22 -20.06
C GLY A 296 -22.27 2.10 -21.15
N ILE A 297 -22.05 3.16 -21.94
CA ILE A 297 -20.98 3.21 -22.94
C ILE A 297 -19.61 3.12 -22.28
N LEU A 298 -19.40 3.84 -21.18
CA LEU A 298 -18.14 3.77 -20.42
C LEU A 298 -17.87 2.36 -19.90
N ALA A 299 -18.87 1.72 -19.31
CA ALA A 299 -18.77 0.34 -18.81
C ALA A 299 -18.45 -0.65 -19.95
N LEU A 300 -19.07 -0.48 -21.12
CA LEU A 300 -18.79 -1.30 -22.30
C LEU A 300 -17.33 -1.12 -22.76
N VAL A 301 -16.86 0.11 -22.92
CA VAL A 301 -15.48 0.41 -23.35
C VAL A 301 -14.46 -0.16 -22.35
N LEU A 302 -14.66 0.07 -21.05
CA LEU A 302 -13.80 -0.48 -19.99
C LEU A 302 -13.83 -2.02 -19.99
N GLY A 303 -15.00 -2.62 -20.18
CA GLY A 303 -15.15 -4.07 -20.30
C GLY A 303 -14.39 -4.65 -21.47
N VAL A 304 -14.51 -4.05 -22.65
CA VAL A 304 -13.80 -4.48 -23.88
C VAL A 304 -12.28 -4.33 -23.68
N ILE A 305 -11.80 -3.20 -23.20
CA ILE A 305 -10.36 -2.98 -22.96
C ILE A 305 -9.83 -4.00 -21.93
N THR A 306 -10.55 -4.22 -20.85
CA THR A 306 -10.16 -5.21 -19.82
C THR A 306 -10.08 -6.61 -20.43
N PHE A 307 -11.07 -7.01 -21.22
CA PHE A 307 -11.10 -8.30 -21.89
C PHE A 307 -9.91 -8.52 -22.84
N LEU A 308 -9.55 -7.48 -23.61
CA LEU A 308 -8.42 -7.54 -24.56
C LEU A 308 -7.06 -7.53 -23.86
N VAL A 309 -6.91 -6.74 -22.80
CA VAL A 309 -5.62 -6.46 -22.16
C VAL A 309 -5.26 -7.46 -21.09
N MET A 310 -6.24 -7.97 -20.32
CA MET A 310 -5.98 -8.87 -19.17
C MET A 310 -5.21 -10.16 -19.57
N PRO A 311 -5.52 -10.88 -20.67
CA PRO A 311 -4.74 -12.04 -21.08
C PRO A 311 -3.29 -11.66 -21.43
N LYS A 312 -3.10 -10.51 -22.06
CA LYS A 312 -1.78 -10.01 -22.45
C LYS A 312 -0.92 -9.60 -21.25
N PHE A 313 -1.53 -9.07 -20.18
CA PHE A 313 -0.83 -8.82 -18.93
C PHE A 313 -0.30 -10.10 -18.26
N LYS A 314 -1.08 -11.19 -18.28
CA LYS A 314 -0.63 -12.49 -17.76
C LYS A 314 0.57 -13.05 -18.57
N ILE A 315 0.54 -12.90 -19.89
CA ILE A 315 1.62 -13.32 -20.77
C ILE A 315 2.86 -12.44 -20.55
N MET A 316 2.68 -11.14 -20.38
CA MET A 316 3.77 -10.19 -20.18
C MET A 316 4.68 -10.56 -19.02
N GLN A 317 4.11 -10.99 -17.88
CA GLN A 317 4.92 -11.43 -16.74
C GLN A 317 5.83 -12.61 -17.10
N LYS A 318 5.29 -13.62 -17.80
CA LYS A 318 6.08 -14.76 -18.25
C LYS A 318 7.18 -14.39 -19.24
N LEU A 319 6.94 -13.37 -20.09
CA LEU A 319 7.94 -12.87 -21.03
C LEU A 319 9.04 -12.09 -20.33
N ILE A 320 8.70 -11.28 -19.34
CA ILE A 320 9.67 -10.60 -18.46
C ILE A 320 10.56 -11.63 -17.75
N ASP A 321 9.98 -12.69 -17.21
CA ASP A 321 10.72 -13.76 -16.52
C ASP A 321 11.71 -14.43 -17.48
N LYS A 322 11.34 -14.66 -18.76
CA LYS A 322 12.24 -15.21 -19.79
C LYS A 322 13.40 -14.27 -20.13
N VAL A 323 13.13 -12.99 -20.32
CA VAL A 323 14.18 -11.98 -20.56
C VAL A 323 15.12 -11.91 -19.37
N ASN A 324 14.58 -11.91 -18.14
CA ASN A 324 15.39 -11.92 -16.92
C ASN A 324 16.25 -13.19 -16.79
N LEU A 325 15.71 -14.35 -17.20
CA LEU A 325 16.46 -15.61 -17.20
C LEU A 325 17.67 -15.51 -18.12
N VAL A 326 17.48 -15.09 -19.39
CA VAL A 326 18.55 -14.94 -20.38
C VAL A 326 19.59 -13.91 -19.89
N THR A 327 19.14 -12.79 -19.32
CA THR A 327 20.03 -11.77 -18.74
C THR A 327 20.83 -12.31 -17.56
N ARG A 328 20.22 -13.09 -16.67
CA ARG A 328 20.92 -13.70 -15.53
C ARG A 328 21.97 -14.70 -15.99
N GLU A 329 21.62 -15.57 -16.95
CA GLU A 329 22.56 -16.52 -17.51
C GLU A 329 23.77 -15.83 -18.17
N LEU A 330 23.51 -14.73 -18.93
CA LEU A 330 24.56 -13.91 -19.53
C LEU A 330 25.48 -13.30 -18.45
N LEU A 331 24.92 -12.66 -17.42
CA LEU A 331 25.72 -12.03 -16.35
C LEU A 331 26.53 -13.05 -15.56
N THR A 332 25.95 -14.20 -15.25
CA THR A 332 26.63 -15.27 -14.50
C THR A 332 27.70 -15.95 -15.37
N GLY A 333 27.42 -16.15 -16.65
CA GLY A 333 28.29 -16.83 -17.60
C GLY A 333 29.17 -15.93 -18.46
N ILE A 334 29.30 -14.62 -18.16
CA ILE A 334 29.97 -13.64 -19.03
C ILE A 334 31.41 -14.06 -19.40
N SER A 335 32.16 -14.61 -18.46
CA SER A 335 33.53 -15.07 -18.69
C SER A 335 33.58 -16.25 -19.67
N VAL A 336 32.62 -17.17 -19.57
CA VAL A 336 32.48 -18.33 -20.44
C VAL A 336 32.12 -17.88 -21.86
N ILE A 337 31.10 -16.99 -21.98
CA ILE A 337 30.64 -16.45 -23.26
C ILE A 337 31.80 -15.77 -24.01
N ARG A 338 32.62 -14.97 -23.30
CA ARG A 338 33.78 -14.28 -23.86
C ARG A 338 34.90 -15.22 -24.31
N VAL A 339 35.24 -16.20 -23.46
CA VAL A 339 36.30 -17.18 -23.78
C VAL A 339 35.94 -18.01 -25.02
N PHE A 340 34.63 -18.33 -25.17
CA PHE A 340 34.16 -19.11 -26.35
C PHE A 340 33.72 -18.27 -27.55
N GLY A 341 33.83 -16.91 -27.51
CA GLY A 341 33.43 -16.00 -28.58
C GLY A 341 31.96 -16.11 -28.97
N ARG A 342 31.05 -16.37 -28.00
CA ARG A 342 29.63 -16.61 -28.28
C ARG A 342 28.75 -15.39 -28.06
N GLU A 343 29.30 -14.19 -28.03
CA GLU A 343 28.56 -12.94 -27.74
C GLU A 343 27.41 -12.75 -28.74
N LYS A 344 27.68 -12.91 -30.07
CA LYS A 344 26.64 -12.78 -31.09
C LYS A 344 25.52 -13.82 -30.99
N HIS A 345 25.81 -14.99 -30.43
CA HIS A 345 24.80 -16.03 -30.21
C HIS A 345 23.86 -15.63 -29.08
N GLU A 346 24.41 -15.16 -27.97
CA GLU A 346 23.62 -14.71 -26.81
C GLU A 346 22.86 -13.42 -27.10
N GLU A 347 23.43 -12.50 -27.90
CA GLU A 347 22.74 -11.32 -28.41
C GLU A 347 21.48 -11.71 -29.20
N LYS A 348 21.60 -12.65 -30.15
CA LYS A 348 20.43 -13.13 -30.91
C LYS A 348 19.39 -13.83 -30.01
N ARG A 349 19.85 -14.57 -29.02
CA ARG A 349 18.96 -15.23 -28.06
C ARG A 349 18.20 -14.21 -27.21
N PHE A 350 18.88 -13.18 -26.71
CA PHE A 350 18.28 -12.08 -25.97
C PHE A 350 17.29 -11.30 -26.87
N ASP A 351 17.71 -10.93 -28.08
CA ASP A 351 16.89 -10.15 -29.00
C ASP A 351 15.59 -10.87 -29.36
N LYS A 352 15.62 -12.20 -29.56
CA LYS A 352 14.43 -13.00 -29.80
C LYS A 352 13.38 -12.86 -28.68
N GLU A 353 13.78 -13.03 -27.42
CA GLU A 353 12.85 -12.91 -26.27
C GLU A 353 12.43 -11.45 -26.05
N ASN A 354 13.32 -10.50 -26.29
CA ASN A 354 13.07 -9.07 -26.17
C ASN A 354 12.06 -8.57 -27.22
N VAL A 355 12.14 -9.05 -28.47
CA VAL A 355 11.17 -8.72 -29.54
C VAL A 355 9.77 -9.22 -29.16
N ILE A 356 9.66 -10.45 -28.68
CA ILE A 356 8.35 -11.01 -28.24
C ILE A 356 7.76 -10.19 -27.09
N LEU A 357 8.60 -9.81 -26.11
CA LEU A 357 8.19 -8.94 -25.00
C LEU A 357 7.75 -7.56 -25.50
N ARG A 358 8.56 -6.95 -26.40
CA ARG A 358 8.26 -5.65 -27.02
C ARG A 358 6.91 -5.66 -27.72
N ASP A 359 6.65 -6.65 -28.56
CA ASP A 359 5.41 -6.72 -29.35
C ASP A 359 4.18 -6.89 -28.46
N ASN A 360 4.28 -7.73 -27.42
CA ASN A 360 3.21 -7.85 -26.43
C ASN A 360 2.99 -6.55 -25.65
N GLN A 361 4.06 -5.87 -25.25
CA GLN A 361 4.02 -4.60 -24.52
C GLN A 361 3.47 -3.46 -25.39
N LEU A 362 3.84 -3.42 -26.69
CA LEU A 362 3.30 -2.46 -27.65
C LEU A 362 1.79 -2.62 -27.82
N PHE A 363 1.30 -3.86 -27.92
CA PHE A 363 -0.15 -4.10 -27.99
C PHE A 363 -0.86 -3.57 -26.74
N VAL A 364 -0.37 -3.92 -25.54
CA VAL A 364 -0.93 -3.46 -24.27
C VAL A 364 -0.90 -1.93 -24.19
N ASN A 365 0.25 -1.32 -24.44
CA ASN A 365 0.42 0.13 -24.34
C ASN A 365 -0.45 0.89 -25.36
N ARG A 366 -0.53 0.43 -26.61
CA ARG A 366 -1.40 1.05 -27.63
C ARG A 366 -2.88 0.98 -27.22
N THR A 367 -3.32 -0.18 -26.73
CA THR A 367 -4.71 -0.35 -26.26
C THR A 367 -4.99 0.53 -25.03
N MET A 368 -4.07 0.59 -24.09
CA MET A 368 -4.23 1.44 -22.89
C MET A 368 -4.13 2.95 -23.22
N SER A 369 -3.28 3.33 -24.16
CA SER A 369 -3.17 4.74 -24.61
C SER A 369 -4.43 5.23 -25.33
N ALA A 370 -5.19 4.34 -25.97
CA ALA A 370 -6.47 4.67 -26.57
C ALA A 370 -7.57 4.98 -25.52
N LEU A 371 -7.40 4.54 -24.26
CA LEU A 371 -8.42 4.68 -23.21
C LEU A 371 -8.78 6.14 -22.94
N MET A 372 -7.78 7.02 -22.75
CA MET A 372 -8.04 8.43 -22.43
C MET A 372 -8.70 9.19 -23.59
N PRO A 373 -8.26 9.08 -24.86
CA PRO A 373 -9.01 9.65 -25.99
C PRO A 373 -10.45 9.12 -26.12
N MET A 374 -10.67 7.83 -25.88
CA MET A 374 -12.04 7.26 -25.90
C MET A 374 -12.92 7.83 -24.77
N ILE A 375 -12.40 7.97 -23.57
CA ILE A 375 -13.12 8.61 -22.45
C ILE A 375 -13.45 10.05 -22.81
N MET A 376 -12.49 10.82 -23.36
CA MET A 376 -12.74 12.19 -23.80
C MET A 376 -13.82 12.26 -24.89
N LEU A 377 -13.79 11.34 -25.85
CA LEU A 377 -14.81 11.24 -26.89
C LEU A 377 -16.20 10.98 -26.30
N ILE A 378 -16.30 10.05 -25.35
CA ILE A 378 -17.54 9.75 -24.63
C ILE A 378 -18.05 11.00 -23.89
N MET A 379 -17.19 11.62 -23.08
CA MET A 379 -17.55 12.79 -22.26
C MET A 379 -17.99 13.98 -23.12
N ASN A 380 -17.22 14.30 -24.19
CA ASN A 380 -17.60 15.38 -25.10
C ASN A 380 -18.86 15.02 -25.92
N GLY A 381 -19.01 13.77 -26.33
CA GLY A 381 -20.21 13.29 -27.03
C GLY A 381 -21.47 13.39 -26.18
N ILE A 382 -21.36 13.00 -24.88
CA ILE A 382 -22.43 13.18 -23.91
C ILE A 382 -22.75 14.67 -23.72
N SER A 383 -21.74 15.52 -23.58
CA SER A 383 -21.93 16.98 -23.46
C SER A 383 -22.63 17.57 -24.68
N LEU A 384 -22.22 17.18 -25.88
CA LEU A 384 -22.89 17.60 -27.11
C LEU A 384 -24.38 17.14 -27.17
N LEU A 385 -24.64 15.91 -26.74
CA LEU A 385 -26.01 15.38 -26.67
C LEU A 385 -26.86 16.15 -25.64
N ILE A 386 -26.28 16.48 -24.49
CA ILE A 386 -26.96 17.32 -23.47
C ILE A 386 -27.25 18.73 -24.04
N ILE A 387 -26.27 19.34 -24.73
CA ILE A 387 -26.45 20.66 -25.35
C ILE A 387 -27.52 20.61 -26.44
N TRP A 388 -27.52 19.57 -27.27
CA TRP A 388 -28.50 19.41 -28.35
C TRP A 388 -29.95 19.26 -27.83
N ILE A 389 -30.15 18.37 -26.85
CA ILE A 389 -31.46 18.11 -26.28
C ILE A 389 -31.84 19.24 -25.32
N GLY A 390 -30.90 19.70 -24.49
CA GLY A 390 -31.11 20.82 -23.58
C GLY A 390 -31.44 22.11 -24.29
N GLY A 391 -30.78 22.38 -25.43
CA GLY A 391 -31.12 23.53 -26.27
C GLY A 391 -32.57 23.52 -26.77
N LYS A 392 -33.07 22.35 -27.20
CA LYS A 392 -34.50 22.19 -27.56
C LYS A 392 -35.43 22.38 -26.36
N ASN A 393 -35.02 21.90 -25.19
CA ASN A 393 -35.82 22.07 -23.97
C ASN A 393 -35.81 23.52 -23.48
N ILE A 394 -34.73 24.27 -23.70
CA ILE A 394 -34.63 25.72 -23.42
C ILE A 394 -35.54 26.48 -24.37
N ASP A 395 -35.53 26.17 -25.66
CA ASP A 395 -36.39 26.77 -26.66
C ASP A 395 -37.88 26.50 -26.38
N ALA A 396 -38.18 25.30 -25.89
CA ALA A 396 -39.52 24.94 -25.41
C ALA A 396 -39.89 25.53 -24.03
N GLY A 397 -38.97 26.27 -23.39
CA GLY A 397 -39.19 26.89 -22.08
C GLY A 397 -39.29 25.93 -20.92
N SER A 398 -38.76 24.70 -21.05
CA SER A 398 -38.83 23.67 -19.99
C SER A 398 -37.66 23.71 -19.03
N ILE A 399 -36.49 24.23 -19.41
CA ILE A 399 -35.28 24.36 -18.58
C ILE A 399 -34.58 25.69 -18.85
N GLN A 400 -33.70 26.10 -17.91
CA GLN A 400 -32.84 27.29 -18.10
C GLN A 400 -31.44 26.89 -18.57
N VAL A 401 -30.66 27.85 -19.07
CA VAL A 401 -29.31 27.64 -19.57
C VAL A 401 -28.39 27.17 -18.42
N GLY A 402 -28.53 27.77 -17.23
CA GLY A 402 -27.74 27.39 -16.06
C GLY A 402 -28.04 25.96 -15.58
N ASP A 403 -29.33 25.52 -15.66
CA ASP A 403 -29.70 24.15 -15.34
C ASP A 403 -29.02 23.14 -16.28
N MET A 404 -28.96 23.46 -17.59
CA MET A 404 -28.25 22.66 -18.57
C MET A 404 -26.74 22.58 -18.24
N MET A 405 -26.12 23.70 -17.84
CA MET A 405 -24.71 23.74 -17.47
C MET A 405 -24.44 22.94 -16.19
N ALA A 406 -25.32 23.04 -15.20
CA ALA A 406 -25.25 22.23 -13.99
C ALA A 406 -25.39 20.74 -14.30
N PHE A 407 -26.32 20.38 -15.16
CA PHE A 407 -26.55 19.00 -15.60
C PHE A 407 -25.31 18.40 -16.30
N ILE A 408 -24.64 19.16 -17.19
CA ILE A 408 -23.39 18.76 -17.82
C ILE A 408 -22.35 18.46 -16.73
N THR A 409 -22.19 19.36 -15.76
CA THR A 409 -21.20 19.23 -14.70
C THR A 409 -21.49 18.01 -13.79
N TYR A 410 -22.75 17.80 -13.39
CA TYR A 410 -23.14 16.61 -12.63
C TYR A 410 -22.87 15.33 -13.41
N THR A 411 -23.21 15.30 -14.69
CA THR A 411 -22.98 14.14 -15.55
C THR A 411 -21.49 13.79 -15.62
N MET A 412 -20.63 14.81 -15.81
CA MET A 412 -19.17 14.65 -15.80
C MET A 412 -18.67 14.06 -14.48
N GLN A 413 -19.14 14.58 -13.34
CA GLN A 413 -18.72 14.09 -12.01
C GLN A 413 -19.18 12.65 -11.76
N ILE A 414 -20.39 12.29 -12.19
CA ILE A 414 -20.90 10.91 -12.09
C ILE A 414 -20.03 9.96 -12.93
N VAL A 415 -19.78 10.30 -14.20
CA VAL A 415 -18.96 9.49 -15.12
C VAL A 415 -17.54 9.31 -14.57
N MET A 416 -16.93 10.40 -14.05
CA MET A 416 -15.61 10.34 -13.43
C MET A 416 -15.58 9.48 -12.16
N SER A 417 -16.65 9.48 -11.35
CA SER A 417 -16.73 8.61 -10.18
C SER A 417 -16.72 7.12 -10.54
N PHE A 418 -17.41 6.74 -11.60
CA PHE A 418 -17.36 5.37 -12.14
C PHE A 418 -15.98 5.00 -12.66
N LEU A 419 -15.29 5.92 -13.33
CA LEU A 419 -13.92 5.72 -13.79
C LEU A 419 -12.96 5.45 -12.62
N PHE A 420 -12.99 6.29 -11.58
CA PHE A 420 -12.18 6.11 -10.38
C PHE A 420 -12.44 4.78 -9.69
N PHE A 421 -13.71 4.39 -9.57
CA PHE A 421 -14.10 3.11 -8.99
C PHE A 421 -13.55 1.93 -9.81
N THR A 422 -13.61 2.00 -11.13
CA THR A 422 -13.03 0.98 -12.02
C THR A 422 -11.51 0.89 -11.86
N PHE A 423 -10.82 2.02 -11.76
CA PHE A 423 -9.37 2.04 -11.53
C PHE A 423 -8.99 1.40 -10.20
N LEU A 424 -9.77 1.63 -9.14
CA LEU A 424 -9.60 0.95 -7.86
C LEU A 424 -9.71 -0.57 -8.02
N MET A 425 -10.73 -1.06 -8.75
CA MET A 425 -10.95 -2.49 -8.96
C MET A 425 -9.78 -3.18 -9.69
N MET A 426 -9.06 -2.46 -10.55
CA MET A 426 -7.87 -2.99 -11.24
C MET A 426 -6.65 -3.12 -10.30
N GLN A 427 -6.54 -2.31 -9.26
CA GLN A 427 -5.40 -2.32 -8.33
C GLN A 427 -5.56 -3.33 -7.18
N LEU A 428 -6.79 -3.60 -6.75
CA LEU A 428 -7.08 -4.48 -5.62
C LEU A 428 -6.49 -5.90 -5.75
N PRO A 429 -6.55 -6.60 -6.91
CA PRO A 429 -6.01 -7.95 -7.04
C PRO A 429 -4.51 -8.04 -6.76
N ARG A 430 -3.73 -7.03 -7.14
CA ARG A 430 -2.28 -6.99 -6.88
C ARG A 430 -1.99 -6.93 -5.38
N ALA A 431 -2.70 -6.06 -4.67
CA ALA A 431 -2.55 -5.93 -3.23
C ALA A 431 -3.05 -7.17 -2.47
N GLU A 432 -4.06 -7.87 -2.98
CA GLU A 432 -4.56 -9.12 -2.40
C GLU A 432 -3.51 -10.25 -2.52
N VAL A 433 -2.78 -10.32 -3.65
CA VAL A 433 -1.65 -11.24 -3.83
C VAL A 433 -0.52 -10.90 -2.86
N ALA A 434 -0.15 -9.62 -2.74
CA ALA A 434 0.87 -9.17 -1.78
C ALA A 434 0.47 -9.51 -0.32
N ALA A 435 -0.80 -9.27 0.05
CA ALA A 435 -1.34 -9.65 1.34
C ALA A 435 -1.31 -11.17 1.58
N GLY A 436 -1.56 -11.96 0.53
CA GLY A 436 -1.44 -13.42 0.56
C GLY A 436 -0.04 -13.86 0.92
N ARG A 437 0.99 -13.31 0.25
CA ARG A 437 2.40 -13.62 0.50
C ARG A 437 2.88 -13.22 1.89
N ILE A 438 2.41 -12.09 2.40
CA ILE A 438 2.73 -11.65 3.77
C ILE A 438 2.07 -12.58 4.80
N ASN A 439 0.80 -12.92 4.60
CA ASN A 439 0.09 -13.82 5.52
C ASN A 439 0.71 -15.22 5.54
N GLU A 440 1.23 -15.71 4.42
CA GLU A 440 1.96 -16.97 4.34
C GLU A 440 3.14 -17.01 5.33
N VAL A 441 3.90 -15.91 5.44
CA VAL A 441 5.00 -15.81 6.41
C VAL A 441 4.46 -15.65 7.84
N LEU A 442 3.46 -14.79 8.05
CA LEU A 442 2.92 -14.54 9.40
C LEU A 442 2.22 -15.77 10.01
N GLU A 443 1.61 -16.61 9.18
CA GLU A 443 0.88 -17.81 9.58
C GLU A 443 1.78 -19.08 9.54
N ALA A 444 3.00 -18.99 9.00
CA ALA A 444 3.93 -20.12 8.98
C ALA A 444 4.24 -20.60 10.41
N PRO A 445 4.22 -21.90 10.66
CA PRO A 445 4.66 -22.45 11.94
C PRO A 445 6.15 -22.14 12.17
N VAL A 446 6.54 -21.96 13.42
CA VAL A 446 7.95 -21.89 13.82
C VAL A 446 8.32 -23.29 14.26
N THR A 447 9.34 -23.87 13.61
CA THR A 447 9.71 -25.29 13.83
C THR A 447 10.43 -25.50 15.15
N VAL A 448 11.20 -24.51 15.62
CA VAL A 448 11.96 -24.60 16.88
C VAL A 448 11.45 -23.53 17.85
N VAL A 449 10.82 -23.98 18.92
CA VAL A 449 10.26 -23.12 19.96
C VAL A 449 10.68 -23.61 21.35
N ASP A 450 10.63 -22.74 22.33
CA ASP A 450 10.82 -23.12 23.73
C ASP A 450 9.73 -24.08 24.19
N GLY A 451 10.12 -25.11 24.95
CA GLY A 451 9.21 -26.06 25.58
C GLY A 451 8.36 -25.40 26.68
N ASN A 452 7.30 -26.09 27.12
CA ASN A 452 6.44 -25.60 28.20
C ASN A 452 7.06 -25.82 29.60
N ASP A 453 7.92 -26.82 29.76
CA ASP A 453 8.53 -27.22 31.04
C ASP A 453 10.05 -26.99 31.02
N LEU A 454 10.45 -25.71 31.00
CA LEU A 454 11.86 -25.34 30.98
C LEU A 454 12.54 -25.62 32.32
N GLN A 455 13.74 -26.20 32.26
CA GLN A 455 14.56 -26.59 33.42
C GLN A 455 15.79 -25.68 33.60
N ASP A 456 15.64 -24.41 33.30
CA ASP A 456 16.70 -23.40 33.36
C ASP A 456 17.38 -23.32 34.74
N ASP A 457 16.66 -23.62 35.81
CA ASP A 457 17.19 -23.62 37.18
C ASP A 457 18.15 -24.75 37.46
N LYS A 458 18.10 -25.85 36.71
CA LYS A 458 19.02 -26.98 36.85
C LYS A 458 20.42 -26.72 36.25
N ILE A 459 20.53 -25.70 35.39
CA ILE A 459 21.75 -25.34 34.68
C ILE A 459 22.26 -23.99 35.21
N LYS A 460 22.72 -23.98 36.50
CA LYS A 460 23.33 -22.78 37.11
C LYS A 460 24.85 -22.78 36.98
N ASP A 461 25.50 -23.96 37.17
CA ASP A 461 26.97 -24.14 37.10
C ASP A 461 27.31 -25.09 35.95
N VAL A 462 27.29 -24.58 34.74
CA VAL A 462 27.55 -25.36 33.51
C VAL A 462 29.02 -25.76 33.44
N LYS A 463 29.27 -27.07 33.42
CA LYS A 463 30.61 -27.64 33.17
C LYS A 463 30.89 -27.78 31.67
N GLY A 464 29.82 -27.98 30.87
CA GLY A 464 29.89 -28.08 29.43
C GLY A 464 30.07 -29.49 28.88
N THR A 465 29.70 -30.54 29.62
CA THR A 465 29.64 -31.89 29.07
C THR A 465 28.50 -32.03 28.11
N LEU A 466 28.77 -32.31 26.84
CA LEU A 466 27.76 -32.49 25.80
C LEU A 466 27.65 -33.96 25.41
N LYS A 467 26.42 -34.53 25.42
CA LYS A 467 26.19 -35.93 25.08
C LYS A 467 25.08 -36.05 24.03
N PHE A 468 25.34 -36.86 23.02
CA PHE A 468 24.39 -37.30 22.00
C PHE A 468 23.99 -38.73 22.32
N GLU A 469 22.69 -39.04 22.37
CA GLU A 469 22.14 -40.34 22.67
C GLU A 469 21.13 -40.74 21.57
N ASN A 470 21.55 -41.66 20.69
CA ASN A 470 20.79 -42.21 19.58
C ASN A 470 20.13 -41.13 18.69
N VAL A 471 20.88 -40.06 18.42
CA VAL A 471 20.34 -38.90 17.70
C VAL A 471 20.23 -39.18 16.20
N SER A 472 19.03 -39.04 15.66
CA SER A 472 18.76 -39.04 14.23
C SER A 472 18.15 -37.71 13.79
N PHE A 473 18.40 -37.31 12.55
CA PHE A 473 17.85 -36.10 11.98
C PHE A 473 17.48 -36.24 10.51
N THR A 474 16.27 -35.85 10.15
CA THR A 474 15.74 -35.84 8.78
C THR A 474 15.21 -34.45 8.49
N PHE A 475 15.60 -33.82 7.36
CA PHE A 475 15.01 -32.56 6.92
C PHE A 475 13.55 -32.75 6.50
N ASP A 476 12.74 -31.73 6.72
CA ASP A 476 11.33 -31.76 6.28
C ASP A 476 11.22 -32.03 4.77
N GLY A 477 10.41 -33.03 4.40
CA GLY A 477 10.25 -33.48 3.01
C GLY A 477 11.39 -34.34 2.44
N ALA A 478 12.40 -34.76 3.23
CA ALA A 478 13.43 -35.69 2.78
C ALA A 478 13.02 -37.14 3.01
N ASP A 479 13.34 -38.02 2.06
CA ASP A 479 13.00 -39.45 2.11
C ASP A 479 13.92 -40.27 3.04
N SER A 480 15.07 -39.72 3.43
CA SER A 480 16.06 -40.42 4.25
C SER A 480 16.73 -39.51 5.27
N PRO A 481 17.14 -40.05 6.44
CA PRO A 481 17.81 -39.28 7.47
C PRO A 481 19.21 -38.85 7.01
N VAL A 482 19.59 -37.60 7.34
CA VAL A 482 20.92 -37.07 7.13
C VAL A 482 21.86 -37.52 8.26
N LEU A 483 21.32 -37.73 9.46
CA LEU A 483 22.04 -38.32 10.61
C LEU A 483 21.23 -39.48 11.15
N SER A 484 21.92 -40.60 11.43
CA SER A 484 21.29 -41.83 11.89
C SER A 484 22.04 -42.39 13.12
N ASN A 485 21.29 -42.47 14.23
CA ASN A 485 21.73 -43.13 15.47
C ASN A 485 23.12 -42.67 15.99
N ILE A 486 23.32 -41.35 16.05
CA ILE A 486 24.55 -40.73 16.51
C ILE A 486 24.60 -40.77 18.05
N SER A 487 25.68 -41.40 18.59
CA SER A 487 25.89 -41.46 20.04
C SER A 487 27.38 -41.21 20.35
N PHE A 488 27.65 -40.17 21.12
CA PHE A 488 28.99 -39.87 21.66
C PHE A 488 28.89 -38.85 22.80
N GLU A 489 29.98 -38.66 23.51
CA GLU A 489 30.11 -37.67 24.59
C GLU A 489 31.36 -36.80 24.35
N ALA A 490 31.17 -35.48 24.41
CA ALA A 490 32.25 -34.50 24.48
C ALA A 490 32.42 -34.07 25.94
N GLU A 491 33.60 -34.37 26.50
CA GLU A 491 33.88 -34.12 27.91
C GLU A 491 34.14 -32.63 28.18
N ALA A 492 33.74 -32.15 29.37
CA ALA A 492 33.97 -30.78 29.80
C ALA A 492 35.44 -30.36 29.73
N GLY A 493 35.72 -29.16 29.19
CA GLY A 493 37.08 -28.61 29.06
C GLY A 493 37.97 -29.31 28.04
N LYS A 494 37.47 -30.30 27.28
CA LYS A 494 38.23 -31.03 26.28
C LYS A 494 37.84 -30.67 24.85
N THR A 495 38.79 -30.96 23.93
CA THR A 495 38.57 -30.75 22.50
C THR A 495 38.08 -32.06 21.83
N THR A 496 36.85 -32.02 21.32
CA THR A 496 36.28 -33.09 20.47
C THR A 496 36.25 -32.65 19.02
N ALA A 497 36.92 -33.40 18.16
CA ALA A 497 36.93 -33.14 16.72
C ALA A 497 35.96 -34.05 15.96
N ILE A 498 35.35 -33.56 14.90
CA ILE A 498 34.44 -34.29 14.00
C ILE A 498 35.04 -34.24 12.61
N ILE A 499 35.35 -35.38 12.01
CA ILE A 499 35.90 -35.49 10.65
C ILE A 499 35.11 -36.47 9.82
N GLY A 500 35.17 -36.36 8.50
CA GLY A 500 34.50 -37.25 7.54
C GLY A 500 34.46 -36.64 6.15
N SER A 501 34.00 -37.38 5.18
CA SER A 501 33.84 -36.95 3.79
C SER A 501 32.88 -35.76 3.65
N THR A 502 32.99 -35.04 2.53
CA THR A 502 31.97 -33.98 2.20
C THR A 502 30.59 -34.63 2.11
N GLY A 503 29.57 -34.00 2.72
CA GLY A 503 28.21 -34.55 2.75
C GLY A 503 27.95 -35.58 3.86
N SER A 504 28.93 -35.94 4.72
CA SER A 504 28.70 -36.91 5.81
C SER A 504 27.86 -36.40 6.99
N GLY A 505 27.31 -35.17 6.93
CA GLY A 505 26.40 -34.65 7.97
C GLY A 505 27.07 -33.84 9.10
N LYS A 506 28.40 -33.55 9.03
CA LYS A 506 29.16 -32.86 10.10
C LYS A 506 28.56 -31.51 10.54
N SER A 507 28.33 -30.61 9.59
CA SER A 507 27.75 -29.29 9.89
C SER A 507 26.31 -29.41 10.40
N THR A 508 25.54 -30.38 9.88
CA THR A 508 24.19 -30.68 10.38
C THR A 508 24.23 -31.11 11.84
N LEU A 509 25.17 -32.01 12.19
CA LEU A 509 25.36 -32.44 13.57
C LEU A 509 25.68 -31.27 14.50
N LEU A 510 26.61 -30.38 14.07
CA LEU A 510 26.97 -29.19 14.84
C LEU A 510 25.81 -28.22 15.02
N HIS A 511 24.94 -28.09 14.00
CA HIS A 511 23.77 -27.17 14.02
C HIS A 511 22.65 -27.66 14.94
N LEU A 512 22.62 -28.93 15.34
CA LEU A 512 21.64 -29.43 16.32
C LEU A 512 21.93 -28.89 17.73
N ILE A 513 23.21 -28.59 18.06
CA ILE A 513 23.62 -28.13 19.40
C ILE A 513 22.99 -26.76 19.75
N PRO A 514 23.09 -25.68 18.91
CA PRO A 514 22.44 -24.41 19.17
C PRO A 514 20.91 -24.43 18.85
N ARG A 515 20.34 -25.60 18.56
CA ARG A 515 18.98 -25.79 18.15
C ARG A 515 18.62 -24.88 16.94
N TYR A 516 19.45 -24.94 15.89
CA TYR A 516 19.02 -24.42 14.58
C TYR A 516 18.03 -25.37 13.91
N PHE A 517 18.09 -26.64 14.31
CA PHE A 517 17.15 -27.71 14.01
C PHE A 517 16.97 -28.55 15.28
N ASP A 518 15.83 -29.16 15.46
CA ASP A 518 15.61 -30.15 16.51
C ASP A 518 15.81 -31.58 15.99
N ALA A 519 16.46 -32.42 16.77
CA ALA A 519 16.61 -33.83 16.45
C ALA A 519 15.25 -34.50 16.26
N THR A 520 15.11 -35.35 15.21
CA THR A 520 13.88 -36.11 14.95
C THR A 520 13.73 -37.30 15.90
N GLU A 521 14.85 -37.92 16.31
CA GLU A 521 14.89 -39.01 17.27
C GLU A 521 16.09 -38.86 18.20
N GLY A 522 16.00 -39.47 19.39
CA GLY A 522 17.05 -39.38 20.40
C GLY A 522 17.05 -38.07 21.15
N GLN A 523 18.11 -37.84 21.90
CA GLN A 523 18.29 -36.61 22.70
C GLN A 523 19.72 -36.11 22.72
N ILE A 524 19.85 -34.79 22.90
CA ILE A 524 21.14 -34.10 23.14
C ILE A 524 21.05 -33.48 24.51
N THR A 525 22.04 -33.73 25.36
CA THR A 525 22.05 -33.19 26.72
C THR A 525 23.32 -32.37 26.98
N ILE A 526 23.17 -31.30 27.77
CA ILE A 526 24.28 -30.54 28.36
C ILE A 526 24.24 -30.78 29.87
N ASP A 527 25.33 -31.31 30.44
CA ASP A 527 25.46 -31.71 31.86
C ASP A 527 24.22 -32.52 32.36
N GLY A 528 23.73 -33.43 31.49
CA GLY A 528 22.59 -34.32 31.78
C GLY A 528 21.22 -33.72 31.57
N THR A 529 21.10 -32.42 31.23
CA THR A 529 19.78 -31.77 30.92
C THR A 529 19.59 -31.74 29.41
N ASN A 530 18.41 -32.18 28.94
CA ASN A 530 18.07 -32.16 27.53
C ASN A 530 18.02 -30.72 27.02
N ILE A 531 18.67 -30.42 25.88
CA ILE A 531 18.68 -29.07 25.29
C ILE A 531 17.28 -28.57 24.89
N LYS A 532 16.32 -29.46 24.69
CA LYS A 532 14.89 -29.09 24.43
C LYS A 532 14.19 -28.53 25.69
N ASP A 533 14.68 -28.90 26.86
CA ASP A 533 14.14 -28.45 28.15
C ASP A 533 14.87 -27.18 28.67
N ILE A 534 15.81 -26.63 27.91
CA ILE A 534 16.51 -25.38 28.19
C ILE A 534 15.93 -24.30 27.29
N SER A 535 15.68 -23.09 27.81
CA SER A 535 15.27 -21.97 26.96
C SER A 535 16.34 -21.66 25.91
N LEU A 536 15.89 -21.33 24.69
CA LEU A 536 16.79 -21.03 23.56
C LEU A 536 17.76 -19.89 23.89
N GLY A 537 17.31 -18.90 24.65
CA GLY A 537 18.17 -17.81 25.12
C GLY A 537 19.32 -18.35 25.96
N LYS A 538 19.01 -19.08 27.04
CA LYS A 538 20.00 -19.63 27.97
C LYS A 538 20.92 -20.66 27.31
N LEU A 539 20.36 -21.53 26.46
CA LEU A 539 21.18 -22.48 25.67
C LEU A 539 22.22 -21.74 24.84
N ARG A 540 21.79 -20.74 24.07
CA ARG A 540 22.69 -19.97 23.18
C ARG A 540 23.64 -19.06 23.95
N ASP A 541 23.29 -18.67 25.18
CA ASP A 541 24.20 -17.90 26.03
C ASP A 541 25.41 -18.70 26.47
N MET A 542 25.29 -20.01 26.64
CA MET A 542 26.38 -20.91 26.97
C MET A 542 27.30 -21.25 25.78
N LEU A 543 26.82 -20.97 24.56
CA LEU A 543 27.51 -21.38 23.33
C LEU A 543 28.21 -20.21 22.65
N GLY A 544 29.44 -20.46 22.17
CA GLY A 544 30.10 -19.65 21.15
C GLY A 544 30.11 -20.43 19.84
N PHE A 545 29.53 -19.85 18.79
CA PHE A 545 29.42 -20.50 17.48
C PHE A 545 30.19 -19.73 16.42
N VAL A 546 31.09 -20.42 15.73
CA VAL A 546 31.87 -19.87 14.62
C VAL A 546 31.47 -20.59 13.33
N PRO A 547 30.77 -19.92 12.41
CA PRO A 547 30.33 -20.53 11.16
C PRO A 547 31.49 -20.77 10.19
N GLN A 548 31.29 -21.65 9.21
CA GLN A 548 32.23 -21.95 8.15
C GLN A 548 32.67 -20.70 7.38
N LYS A 549 31.76 -19.79 7.07
CA LYS A 549 32.04 -18.48 6.47
C LYS A 549 31.76 -17.38 7.48
N GLY A 550 32.79 -16.60 7.81
CA GLY A 550 32.65 -15.45 8.70
C GLY A 550 31.67 -14.43 8.16
N VAL A 551 30.66 -14.14 8.97
CA VAL A 551 29.61 -13.11 8.67
C VAL A 551 29.84 -11.91 9.59
N LEU A 552 30.02 -10.74 9.00
CA LEU A 552 30.15 -9.48 9.73
C LEU A 552 29.00 -8.56 9.40
N PHE A 553 28.58 -7.78 10.40
CA PHE A 553 27.57 -6.75 10.27
C PHE A 553 28.22 -5.39 10.01
N SER A 554 27.49 -4.50 9.35
CA SER A 554 27.91 -3.10 9.22
C SER A 554 28.01 -2.42 10.58
N GLY A 555 29.04 -1.64 10.78
CA GLY A 555 29.37 -0.98 12.04
C GLY A 555 30.87 -0.94 12.25
N THR A 556 31.35 -1.04 13.48
CA THR A 556 32.79 -1.05 13.80
C THR A 556 33.32 -2.48 14.07
N ILE A 557 34.62 -2.66 14.12
CA ILE A 557 35.26 -3.90 14.58
C ILE A 557 34.79 -4.20 16.00
N ALA A 558 34.82 -3.20 16.91
CA ALA A 558 34.33 -3.35 18.28
C ALA A 558 32.88 -3.83 18.33
N SER A 559 31.96 -3.20 17.59
CA SER A 559 30.55 -3.60 17.55
C SER A 559 30.32 -5.01 17.02
N ASN A 560 31.20 -5.49 16.14
CA ASN A 560 31.17 -6.84 15.63
C ASN A 560 31.69 -7.87 16.65
N ILE A 561 32.72 -7.58 17.42
CA ILE A 561 33.21 -8.48 18.45
C ILE A 561 32.28 -8.53 19.66
N LYS A 562 31.73 -7.38 20.08
CA LYS A 562 30.76 -7.27 21.19
C LYS A 562 29.33 -7.67 20.82
N PHE A 563 29.09 -8.14 19.61
CA PHE A 563 27.74 -8.45 19.12
C PHE A 563 26.98 -9.47 19.97
N GLY A 564 27.66 -10.34 20.69
CA GLY A 564 27.04 -11.39 21.51
C GLY A 564 26.43 -10.91 22.82
N ASP A 565 26.93 -9.82 23.40
CA ASP A 565 26.40 -9.16 24.59
C ASP A 565 26.89 -7.70 24.60
N GLU A 566 25.98 -6.76 24.84
CA GLU A 566 26.31 -5.32 24.92
C GLU A 566 27.20 -4.99 26.13
N ASN A 567 27.22 -5.83 27.16
CA ASN A 567 28.03 -5.66 28.38
C ASN A 567 29.45 -6.18 28.30
N ILE A 568 29.89 -6.75 27.17
CA ILE A 568 31.25 -7.21 26.98
C ILE A 568 32.25 -6.06 27.23
N SER A 569 33.17 -6.26 28.19
CA SER A 569 34.15 -5.25 28.53
C SER A 569 35.17 -5.04 27.40
N ASP A 570 35.83 -3.87 27.37
CA ASP A 570 36.93 -3.64 26.40
C ASP A 570 38.09 -4.59 26.63
N GLU A 571 38.32 -5.02 27.88
CA GLU A 571 39.33 -5.99 28.22
C GLU A 571 39.04 -7.38 27.63
N ASP A 572 37.79 -7.85 27.75
CA ASP A 572 37.35 -9.13 27.16
C ASP A 572 37.38 -9.10 25.64
N MET A 573 36.94 -7.95 25.05
CA MET A 573 37.05 -7.72 23.61
C MET A 573 38.50 -7.82 23.12
N TYR A 574 39.42 -7.17 23.84
CA TYR A 574 40.86 -7.19 23.51
C TYR A 574 41.44 -8.60 23.64
N LYS A 575 41.15 -9.30 24.75
CA LYS A 575 41.55 -10.69 24.96
C LYS A 575 41.04 -11.63 23.86
N ALA A 576 39.79 -11.48 23.50
CA ALA A 576 39.18 -12.28 22.43
C ALA A 576 39.83 -12.01 21.08
N ALA A 577 40.14 -10.76 20.76
CA ALA A 577 40.87 -10.39 19.55
C ALA A 577 42.33 -10.93 19.55
N GLU A 578 42.99 -10.92 20.71
CA GLU A 578 44.31 -11.51 20.88
C GLU A 578 44.29 -13.01 20.62
N ILE A 579 43.40 -13.76 21.30
CA ILE A 579 43.24 -15.19 21.13
C ILE A 579 42.93 -15.53 19.67
N ALA A 580 42.04 -14.77 19.03
CA ALA A 580 41.64 -14.94 17.62
C ALA A 580 42.75 -14.55 16.63
N GLN A 581 43.91 -14.13 17.08
CA GLN A 581 45.03 -13.63 16.23
C GLN A 581 44.58 -12.45 15.34
N ALA A 582 43.69 -11.61 15.85
CA ALA A 582 43.11 -10.50 15.11
C ALA A 582 43.79 -9.15 15.40
N LEU A 583 44.53 -9.03 16.53
CA LEU A 583 45.13 -7.76 16.98
C LEU A 583 46.03 -7.13 15.95
N GLU A 584 46.92 -7.90 15.32
CA GLU A 584 47.92 -7.40 14.38
C GLU A 584 47.24 -6.56 13.24
N PHE A 585 46.21 -7.08 12.64
CA PHE A 585 45.53 -6.34 11.58
C PHE A 585 44.58 -5.25 12.10
N ILE A 586 44.07 -5.37 13.34
CA ILE A 586 43.24 -4.33 13.97
C ILE A 586 44.12 -3.12 14.32
N GLU A 587 45.25 -3.35 14.97
CA GLU A 587 46.18 -2.28 15.36
C GLU A 587 46.86 -1.62 14.15
N GLY A 588 46.98 -2.35 13.04
CA GLY A 588 47.44 -1.81 11.76
C GLY A 588 46.48 -0.89 11.05
N LYS A 589 45.23 -0.75 11.53
CA LYS A 589 44.25 0.20 11.02
C LYS A 589 44.34 1.52 11.77
N GLU A 590 44.01 2.65 11.09
CA GLU A 590 44.07 4.00 11.64
C GLU A 590 43.18 4.13 12.89
N ASP A 591 41.91 3.66 12.80
CA ASP A 591 40.89 3.74 13.87
C ASP A 591 40.84 2.46 14.74
N LYS A 592 41.77 1.53 14.58
CA LYS A 592 41.85 0.27 15.37
C LYS A 592 40.49 -0.43 15.48
N PHE A 593 39.96 -0.60 16.71
CA PHE A 593 38.70 -1.25 16.99
C PHE A 593 37.47 -0.44 16.50
N ASP A 594 37.62 0.86 16.33
CA ASP A 594 36.57 1.74 15.81
C ASP A 594 36.53 1.77 14.27
N SER A 595 37.46 1.08 13.60
CA SER A 595 37.50 0.97 12.15
C SER A 595 36.21 0.39 11.61
N GLU A 596 35.66 1.04 10.56
CA GLU A 596 34.39 0.69 9.96
C GLU A 596 34.43 -0.66 9.22
N ILE A 597 33.40 -1.46 9.42
CA ILE A 597 33.08 -2.68 8.68
C ILE A 597 31.90 -2.41 7.76
N SER A 598 32.13 -2.53 6.47
CA SER A 598 31.07 -2.40 5.46
C SER A 598 30.10 -3.58 5.51
N GLN A 599 28.93 -3.42 4.87
CA GLN A 599 27.92 -4.48 4.80
C GLN A 599 28.51 -5.82 4.31
N GLY A 600 28.33 -6.88 5.11
CA GLY A 600 28.89 -8.21 4.84
C GLY A 600 30.40 -8.26 4.90
N GLY A 601 31.09 -7.23 5.46
CA GLY A 601 32.54 -7.17 5.61
C GLY A 601 33.27 -7.09 4.27
N SER A 602 32.72 -6.44 3.25
CA SER A 602 33.33 -6.38 1.91
C SER A 602 34.70 -5.67 1.89
N ASN A 603 35.02 -4.90 2.91
CA ASN A 603 36.28 -4.15 3.08
C ASN A 603 37.33 -4.90 3.91
N VAL A 604 37.12 -6.17 4.25
CA VAL A 604 38.08 -7.03 4.95
C VAL A 604 38.26 -8.37 4.23
N SER A 605 39.49 -8.97 4.34
CA SER A 605 39.78 -10.25 3.69
C SER A 605 39.00 -11.41 4.32
N GLY A 606 38.91 -12.56 3.61
CA GLY A 606 38.24 -13.76 4.14
C GLY A 606 38.84 -14.26 5.47
N GLY A 607 40.17 -14.30 5.60
CA GLY A 607 40.83 -14.65 6.84
C GLY A 607 40.60 -13.63 7.97
N GLN A 608 40.53 -12.34 7.67
CA GLN A 608 40.20 -11.31 8.65
C GLN A 608 38.76 -11.46 9.13
N LYS A 609 37.79 -11.71 8.21
CA LYS A 609 36.38 -12.00 8.58
C LYS A 609 36.31 -13.19 9.54
N GLN A 610 37.05 -14.23 9.23
CA GLN A 610 37.03 -15.44 10.05
C GLN A 610 37.61 -15.18 11.44
N ARG A 611 38.74 -14.47 11.54
CA ARG A 611 39.33 -14.08 12.84
C ARG A 611 38.41 -13.19 13.67
N LEU A 612 37.71 -12.22 13.06
CA LEU A 612 36.72 -11.41 13.77
C LEU A 612 35.51 -12.23 14.21
N SER A 613 35.06 -13.21 13.42
CA SER A 613 33.99 -14.13 13.82
C SER A 613 34.38 -15.03 14.97
N ILE A 614 35.65 -15.47 15.02
CA ILE A 614 36.23 -16.22 16.15
C ILE A 614 36.28 -15.30 17.39
N ALA A 615 36.81 -14.06 17.26
CA ALA A 615 36.88 -13.11 18.36
C ALA A 615 35.49 -12.84 18.95
N ARG A 616 34.44 -12.69 18.11
CA ARG A 616 33.04 -12.53 18.55
C ARG A 616 32.54 -13.70 19.40
N ALA A 617 32.87 -14.94 18.99
CA ALA A 617 32.45 -16.13 19.73
C ALA A 617 33.17 -16.23 21.06
N LEU A 618 34.47 -15.86 21.12
CA LEU A 618 35.32 -15.90 22.33
C LEU A 618 34.96 -14.77 23.32
N ALA A 619 34.62 -13.58 22.84
CA ALA A 619 34.35 -12.42 23.69
C ALA A 619 33.19 -12.65 24.66
N LYS A 620 32.26 -13.54 24.32
CA LYS A 620 31.15 -13.96 25.17
C LYS A 620 31.53 -14.88 26.33
N ASN A 621 32.81 -15.34 26.37
CA ASN A 621 33.33 -16.31 27.34
C ASN A 621 32.42 -17.56 27.47
N PRO A 622 32.12 -18.27 26.39
CA PRO A 622 31.17 -19.37 26.36
C PRO A 622 31.71 -20.61 27.09
N LYS A 623 30.80 -21.46 27.58
CA LYS A 623 31.16 -22.76 28.18
C LYS A 623 31.42 -23.83 27.10
N ILE A 624 30.82 -23.69 25.94
CA ILE A 624 31.00 -24.60 24.80
C ILE A 624 31.30 -23.79 23.56
N LEU A 625 32.40 -24.06 22.88
CA LEU A 625 32.82 -23.46 21.62
C LEU A 625 32.58 -24.45 20.47
N LEU A 626 31.89 -23.96 19.44
CA LEU A 626 31.51 -24.71 18.24
C LEU A 626 32.17 -24.11 17.01
N PHE A 627 33.03 -24.85 16.32
CA PHE A 627 33.70 -24.43 15.09
C PHE A 627 33.23 -25.27 13.90
N ASP A 628 32.57 -24.68 12.94
CA ASP A 628 32.11 -25.33 11.70
C ASP A 628 33.15 -25.07 10.59
N ASP A 629 34.15 -25.92 10.45
CA ASP A 629 35.23 -25.86 9.45
C ASP A 629 35.88 -24.46 9.35
N SER A 630 35.96 -23.77 10.50
CA SER A 630 36.28 -22.34 10.57
C SER A 630 37.75 -22.03 10.38
N PHE A 631 38.62 -23.04 10.46
CA PHE A 631 40.07 -22.91 10.33
C PHE A 631 40.54 -22.99 8.87
N SER A 632 39.75 -23.54 7.98
CA SER A 632 40.09 -23.75 6.56
C SER A 632 40.35 -22.43 5.78
N ALA A 633 39.82 -21.32 6.25
CA ALA A 633 40.00 -19.99 5.66
C ALA A 633 41.27 -19.26 6.17
N LEU A 634 42.00 -19.83 7.14
CA LEU A 634 43.17 -19.25 7.73
C LEU A 634 44.46 -19.80 7.06
N ASP A 635 45.51 -19.00 7.05
CA ASP A 635 46.82 -19.47 6.68
C ASP A 635 47.40 -20.41 7.77
N TYR A 636 48.31 -21.27 7.38
CA TYR A 636 48.84 -22.34 8.25
C TYR A 636 49.43 -21.81 9.57
N LYS A 637 50.18 -20.70 9.53
CA LYS A 637 50.83 -20.11 10.70
C LYS A 637 49.80 -19.59 11.70
N THR A 638 48.82 -18.84 11.19
CA THR A 638 47.70 -18.31 12.00
C THR A 638 46.87 -19.43 12.61
N ASP A 639 46.54 -20.47 11.83
CA ASP A 639 45.79 -21.64 12.31
C ASP A 639 46.47 -22.36 13.47
N VAL A 640 47.78 -22.69 13.33
CA VAL A 640 48.54 -23.35 14.37
C VAL A 640 48.64 -22.50 15.64
N THR A 641 48.93 -21.20 15.50
CA THR A 641 49.07 -20.29 16.64
C THR A 641 47.74 -20.13 17.36
N LEU A 642 46.65 -19.93 16.63
CA LEU A 642 45.31 -19.80 17.18
C LEU A 642 44.90 -21.03 17.99
N ARG A 643 45.09 -22.24 17.45
CA ARG A 643 44.74 -23.48 18.16
C ARG A 643 45.57 -23.69 19.41
N LYS A 644 46.86 -23.32 19.37
CA LYS A 644 47.74 -23.36 20.55
C LYS A 644 47.22 -22.40 21.62
N THR A 645 46.96 -21.14 21.26
CA THR A 645 46.42 -20.11 22.19
C THR A 645 45.05 -20.49 22.76
N LEU A 646 44.14 -21.04 21.93
CA LEU A 646 42.84 -21.55 22.40
C LEU A 646 43.03 -22.62 23.49
N ARG A 647 43.89 -23.59 23.28
CA ARG A 647 44.14 -24.66 24.25
C ARG A 647 44.73 -24.13 25.56
N GLU A 648 45.61 -23.13 25.50
CA GLU A 648 46.26 -22.56 26.68
C GLU A 648 45.33 -21.63 27.47
N LYS A 649 44.54 -20.81 26.80
CA LYS A 649 43.72 -19.74 27.43
C LYS A 649 42.27 -20.13 27.67
N MET A 650 41.77 -21.24 27.09
CA MET A 650 40.37 -21.68 27.18
C MET A 650 40.23 -23.09 27.77
N GLN A 651 40.99 -23.41 28.82
CA GLN A 651 41.05 -24.75 29.43
C GLN A 651 39.76 -25.24 30.04
N ASP A 652 38.91 -24.32 30.53
CA ASP A 652 37.58 -24.62 31.10
C ASP A 652 36.46 -24.66 30.08
N THR A 653 36.76 -24.50 28.79
CA THR A 653 35.77 -24.43 27.70
C THR A 653 35.81 -25.71 26.88
N THR A 654 34.67 -26.37 26.77
CA THR A 654 34.49 -27.52 25.89
C THR A 654 34.51 -27.06 24.43
N THR A 655 35.43 -27.63 23.64
CA THR A 655 35.60 -27.21 22.24
C THR A 655 35.19 -28.34 21.29
N ILE A 656 34.28 -28.04 20.36
CA ILE A 656 33.86 -28.97 19.29
C ILE A 656 34.30 -28.39 17.95
N ILE A 657 35.09 -29.12 17.21
CA ILE A 657 35.68 -28.69 15.95
C ILE A 657 35.21 -29.62 14.83
N VAL A 658 34.46 -29.14 13.90
CA VAL A 658 34.27 -29.79 12.60
C VAL A 658 35.41 -29.39 11.70
N ALA A 659 36.14 -30.39 11.16
CA ALA A 659 37.25 -30.14 10.26
C ALA A 659 37.24 -31.07 9.05
N GLN A 660 37.86 -30.61 7.98
CA GLN A 660 38.12 -31.39 6.77
C GLN A 660 39.59 -31.80 6.68
N ARG A 661 40.48 -31.16 7.48
CA ARG A 661 41.93 -31.42 7.47
C ARG A 661 42.36 -32.18 8.71
N ILE A 662 43.08 -33.27 8.50
CA ILE A 662 43.66 -34.05 9.60
C ILE A 662 44.59 -33.19 10.47
N ALA A 663 45.42 -32.31 9.86
CA ALA A 663 46.32 -31.42 10.56
C ALA A 663 45.62 -30.53 11.61
N THR A 664 44.37 -30.21 11.41
CA THR A 664 43.55 -29.39 12.35
C THR A 664 43.23 -30.17 13.63
N ILE A 665 43.06 -31.47 13.55
CA ILE A 665 42.49 -32.31 14.62
C ILE A 665 43.47 -33.30 15.26
N LEU A 666 44.72 -33.33 14.83
CA LEU A 666 45.75 -34.27 15.33
C LEU A 666 45.86 -34.33 16.86
N ASN A 667 45.72 -33.17 17.50
CA ASN A 667 45.86 -33.00 18.93
C ASN A 667 44.53 -32.94 19.69
N ALA A 668 43.42 -33.34 19.07
CA ALA A 668 42.12 -33.41 19.75
C ALA A 668 42.13 -34.55 20.78
N ASP A 669 41.44 -34.33 21.91
CA ASP A 669 41.33 -35.33 22.97
C ASP A 669 40.48 -36.51 22.50
N LYS A 670 39.53 -36.26 21.64
CA LYS A 670 38.63 -37.24 21.04
C LYS A 670 38.33 -36.86 19.58
N ILE A 671 38.39 -37.81 18.69
CA ILE A 671 38.02 -37.61 17.27
C ILE A 671 36.85 -38.55 16.96
N ILE A 672 35.83 -38.00 16.33
CA ILE A 672 34.65 -38.69 15.86
C ILE A 672 34.70 -38.73 14.33
N VAL A 673 34.70 -39.92 13.78
CA VAL A 673 34.72 -40.14 12.34
C VAL A 673 33.32 -40.39 11.83
N MET A 674 32.87 -39.55 10.92
CA MET A 674 31.53 -39.65 10.30
C MET A 674 31.64 -40.14 8.86
N ASN A 675 30.78 -41.07 8.51
CA ASN A 675 30.54 -41.49 7.14
C ASN A 675 29.04 -41.73 6.89
N GLU A 676 28.52 -41.20 5.80
CA GLU A 676 27.10 -41.37 5.40
C GLU A 676 26.09 -41.15 6.55
N GLY A 677 26.26 -40.08 7.33
CA GLY A 677 25.37 -39.75 8.44
C GLY A 677 25.53 -40.63 9.70
N LYS A 678 26.53 -41.47 9.79
CA LYS A 678 26.78 -42.37 10.93
C LYS A 678 28.18 -42.14 11.52
N VAL A 679 28.33 -42.43 12.81
CA VAL A 679 29.64 -42.50 13.46
C VAL A 679 30.26 -43.87 13.17
N VAL A 680 31.41 -43.88 12.50
CA VAL A 680 32.12 -45.11 12.12
C VAL A 680 33.41 -45.34 12.93
N GLY A 681 33.83 -44.35 13.71
CA GLY A 681 35.01 -44.48 14.60
C GLY A 681 35.01 -43.38 15.65
N ILE A 682 35.45 -43.70 16.87
CA ILE A 682 35.68 -42.77 17.97
C ILE A 682 36.99 -43.14 18.65
N GLY A 683 37.91 -42.19 18.83
CA GLY A 683 39.21 -42.44 19.49
C GLY A 683 40.18 -41.31 19.30
N LYS A 684 41.42 -41.51 19.64
CA LYS A 684 42.52 -40.60 19.35
C LYS A 684 43.11 -40.85 17.97
N HIS A 685 43.85 -39.91 17.42
CA HIS A 685 44.49 -40.03 16.10
C HIS A 685 45.21 -41.35 15.89
N GLN A 686 46.13 -41.72 16.82
CA GLN A 686 46.92 -42.96 16.76
C GLN A 686 46.09 -44.26 16.82
N GLU A 687 44.98 -44.22 17.54
CA GLU A 687 44.07 -45.33 17.69
C GLU A 687 43.25 -45.51 16.40
N LEU A 688 42.70 -44.38 15.88
CA LEU A 688 41.85 -44.41 14.68
C LEU A 688 42.60 -44.80 13.41
N LEU A 689 43.89 -44.46 13.30
CA LEU A 689 44.72 -44.96 12.20
C LEU A 689 44.79 -46.51 12.14
N LYS A 690 44.58 -47.19 13.28
CA LYS A 690 44.66 -48.66 13.37
C LYS A 690 43.27 -49.30 13.34
N THR A 691 42.25 -48.61 13.82
CA THR A 691 40.92 -49.20 14.10
C THR A 691 39.81 -48.74 13.13
N CYS A 692 40.00 -47.63 12.41
CA CYS A 692 38.98 -47.04 11.55
C CYS A 692 39.46 -46.89 10.10
N PRO A 693 39.05 -47.81 9.19
CA PRO A 693 39.45 -47.72 7.77
C PRO A 693 39.15 -46.39 7.12
N THR A 694 37.95 -45.84 7.36
CA THR A 694 37.54 -44.53 6.81
C THR A 694 38.46 -43.40 7.29
N TYR A 695 38.95 -43.42 8.54
CA TYR A 695 39.91 -42.45 9.05
C TYR A 695 41.27 -42.59 8.38
N LEU A 696 41.70 -43.84 8.18
CA LEU A 696 42.97 -44.14 7.51
C LEU A 696 42.94 -43.62 6.06
N GLU A 697 41.89 -43.88 5.30
CA GLU A 697 41.73 -43.37 3.94
C GLU A 697 41.80 -41.82 3.87
N ILE A 698 41.15 -41.13 4.82
CA ILE A 698 41.23 -39.67 4.91
C ILE A 698 42.65 -39.23 5.24
N ALA A 699 43.33 -39.92 6.13
CA ALA A 699 44.67 -39.60 6.54
C ALA A 699 45.70 -39.84 5.41
N GLU A 700 45.61 -40.95 4.69
CA GLU A 700 46.45 -41.27 3.54
C GLU A 700 46.26 -40.25 2.38
N SER A 701 45.09 -39.72 2.23
CA SER A 701 44.84 -38.66 1.21
C SER A 701 45.45 -37.30 1.53
N GLN A 702 45.85 -37.06 2.79
CA GLN A 702 46.26 -35.73 3.27
C GLN A 702 47.67 -35.69 3.89
N LEU A 703 48.19 -36.81 4.36
CA LEU A 703 49.48 -36.92 5.04
C LEU A 703 50.47 -37.74 4.19
N SER A 704 51.73 -37.39 4.24
CA SER A 704 52.78 -38.18 3.60
C SER A 704 53.02 -39.51 4.35
N GLU A 705 53.60 -40.50 3.67
CA GLU A 705 53.96 -41.80 4.30
C GLU A 705 54.89 -41.66 5.54
N GLU A 706 55.78 -40.67 5.52
CA GLU A 706 56.67 -40.37 6.66
C GLU A 706 55.89 -39.78 7.86
N GLU A 707 54.86 -38.95 7.60
CA GLU A 707 53.98 -38.37 8.64
C GLU A 707 53.04 -39.43 9.22
N LEU A 708 52.55 -40.34 8.43
CA LEU A 708 51.76 -41.49 8.86
C LEU A 708 52.58 -42.43 9.70
N ALA A 709 53.89 -42.75 9.33
CA ALA A 709 54.77 -43.65 10.02
C ALA A 709 55.30 -43.07 11.32
N LYS A 710 55.60 -41.78 11.41
CA LYS A 710 56.14 -41.11 12.60
C LYS A 710 55.12 -40.83 13.67
N GLY A 711 53.77 -41.00 13.35
CA GLY A 711 52.70 -40.63 14.25
C GLY A 711 52.92 -39.23 14.80
N VAL A 712 53.09 -38.30 13.93
CA VAL A 712 53.56 -36.93 14.06
C VAL A 712 53.79 -36.45 15.49
N LYS A 713 54.99 -36.62 16.01
CA LYS A 713 55.57 -35.72 16.99
C LYS A 713 55.94 -34.45 16.22
N HIS A 714 55.00 -33.55 15.99
CA HIS A 714 55.31 -32.17 15.70
C HIS A 714 55.85 -31.57 17.02
N ASN A 715 57.14 -31.38 17.07
CA ASN A 715 57.81 -30.55 18.05
C ASN A 715 57.18 -29.17 18.06
N GLU A 716 56.95 -28.64 19.22
CA GLU A 716 56.63 -27.33 19.72
C GLU A 716 57.13 -26.13 18.91
#